data_ac81d5fb9fc1a1a0379715beb717007b
#
_entry.id   ac81d5fb9fc1a1a0379715beb717007b
#
_cell.length_a   1.000
_cell.length_b   1.000
_cell.length_c   1.000
_cell.angle_alpha   90.00
_cell.angle_beta   90.00
_cell.angle_gamma   90.00
#
_symmetry.space_group_name_H-M   'P 1'
#
loop_
_entity.id
_entity.type
_entity.pdbx_description
1 polymer ?
#
loop_
_entity_poly.entity_id
_entity_poly.type
_entity_poly.pdbx_seq_one_letter_code
_entity_poly.pdbx_strand_id
1 'polypeptide(L)'
;MGTRDAISSAIPDTIPSADHEAIAWARRHFAFDTLEPVVKAPWSTTHRLQRQGGLAAYLKIVPAGPGMALDTVGRLARRFVGTMPEVLACEPTRGWLLSADHGGRTLDYGADIVDLQAVVRSYARMQAEVARSPEQLAGLPQPDLASLAQRLLDFLQPPPGQTASPGQVTAGYFIGADDAALFHRILLRRLGLLDEHLLPAAGLPPTLNHGDLRPPNAAVADDGRGVIIDWDDALVGPAGMSLQGLFEGCTVPSILLSGSAVAQAAASTPNGRLLQAYIDALVQGGYASDAALRRALPASLCAGTLQFIVNFAKFPGESGREAAADTIRQRLSDLLNVCDMLTAPHRDLAFELADEYLLEGNPRRAQGLLQDRVVRQADDVPALTRLGALAWTQGDFDLAAETSRRALRLRPDDASLHSRLADALAAQGELAEAEQALRAALALHPGPGPLEQALARVQDLVRMRELARQPGRMPILRFEPGQAESGQVRPEQVALGAELFNTHGTLQIENAFPVAMIECLQAAFFERYTPYFREADHPDALQLGDKRYMLTVDIEAPFDDAALIGAPTLLPILRRVLGDDCVLGAYTAVISLPGSADQRLHKDHPSLFPDTQWHYTLPCFTAQISIPLVPFDAMTGTTRLHKGTHRISSNDSPDTPHQDPVLPLGACLLTDYRCTHGGRGNRSAQVRPMLSLIFSRPWFRDFANYRQQPPLRLGEAAFERLPDELKPLLAWWMTELKVDTLARSVLR
;
A
#
# COMPACT_ATOMS: atom_id res chain seq x y z
N MET A 1 16.49 -13.78 -57.77
CA MET A 1 16.73 -15.02 -57.01
C MET A 1 18.23 -15.29 -56.98
N GLY A 2 19.03 -14.53 -56.21
CA GLY A 2 20.49 -14.68 -56.31
C GLY A 2 21.31 -14.04 -55.18
N THR A 3 20.68 -13.53 -54.11
CA THR A 3 21.40 -12.85 -53.02
C THR A 3 21.03 -13.31 -51.59
N ARG A 4 20.05 -14.18 -51.45
CA ARG A 4 19.72 -14.79 -50.14
C ARG A 4 20.61 -16.00 -49.80
N ASP A 5 21.02 -16.78 -50.76
CA ASP A 5 21.74 -18.05 -50.52
C ASP A 5 23.25 -17.87 -50.25
N ALA A 6 23.85 -16.74 -50.68
CA ALA A 6 25.28 -16.46 -50.42
C ALA A 6 25.57 -15.92 -49.00
N ILE A 7 24.54 -15.45 -48.29
CA ILE A 7 24.70 -14.91 -46.93
C ILE A 7 24.60 -16.03 -45.87
N SER A 8 23.86 -17.12 -46.17
CA SER A 8 23.64 -18.24 -45.27
C SER A 8 24.87 -19.14 -45.06
N SER A 9 25.79 -19.20 -46.01
CA SER A 9 26.93 -20.12 -45.93
C SER A 9 28.12 -19.63 -45.11
N ALA A 10 28.07 -18.40 -44.55
CA ALA A 10 29.18 -17.81 -43.79
C ALA A 10 28.83 -17.57 -42.30
N ILE A 11 27.63 -17.93 -41.86
CA ILE A 11 27.20 -17.81 -40.44
C ILE A 11 27.23 -19.22 -39.83
N PRO A 12 27.93 -19.43 -38.71
CA PRO A 12 27.97 -20.72 -38.03
C PRO A 12 26.57 -21.21 -37.64
N ASP A 13 26.29 -22.50 -37.81
CA ASP A 13 25.00 -23.16 -37.45
C ASP A 13 24.65 -23.02 -35.96
N THR A 14 25.58 -22.58 -35.13
CA THR A 14 25.39 -22.35 -33.69
C THR A 14 24.70 -21.01 -33.39
N ILE A 15 24.48 -20.15 -34.41
CA ILE A 15 23.89 -18.83 -34.24
C ILE A 15 22.38 -18.89 -34.48
N PRO A 16 21.54 -18.37 -33.59
CA PRO A 16 20.09 -18.34 -33.79
C PRO A 16 19.72 -17.62 -35.08
N SER A 17 18.75 -18.15 -35.78
CA SER A 17 18.25 -17.57 -37.05
C SER A 17 17.72 -16.12 -36.87
N ALA A 18 17.26 -15.77 -35.66
CA ALA A 18 16.82 -14.43 -35.32
C ALA A 18 17.94 -13.37 -35.39
N ASP A 19 19.19 -13.77 -35.20
CA ASP A 19 20.36 -12.87 -35.24
C ASP A 19 20.87 -12.62 -36.64
N HIS A 20 20.46 -13.42 -37.63
CA HIS A 20 20.98 -13.39 -39.01
C HIS A 20 20.77 -12.02 -39.70
N GLU A 21 19.63 -11.36 -39.44
CA GLU A 21 19.37 -10.04 -40.01
C GLU A 21 20.29 -8.96 -39.41
N ALA A 22 20.54 -9.02 -38.09
CA ALA A 22 21.44 -8.11 -37.39
C ALA A 22 22.89 -8.29 -37.87
N ILE A 23 23.32 -9.53 -38.08
CA ILE A 23 24.66 -9.85 -38.61
C ILE A 23 24.81 -9.33 -40.06
N ALA A 24 23.80 -9.51 -40.89
CA ALA A 24 23.79 -8.96 -42.25
C ALA A 24 23.79 -7.43 -42.25
N TRP A 25 23.12 -6.79 -41.29
CA TRP A 25 23.18 -5.34 -41.09
C TRP A 25 24.58 -4.91 -40.64
N ALA A 26 25.18 -5.59 -39.67
CA ALA A 26 26.52 -5.26 -39.19
C ALA A 26 27.57 -5.36 -40.31
N ARG A 27 27.49 -6.32 -41.23
CA ARG A 27 28.40 -6.46 -42.37
C ARG A 27 28.39 -5.24 -43.33
N ARG A 28 27.31 -4.49 -43.39
CA ARG A 28 27.24 -3.26 -44.19
C ARG A 28 28.03 -2.10 -43.59
N HIS A 29 28.27 -2.15 -42.26
CA HIS A 29 28.94 -1.09 -41.52
C HIS A 29 30.38 -1.42 -41.09
N PHE A 30 30.66 -2.73 -40.95
CA PHE A 30 31.96 -3.24 -40.56
C PHE A 30 32.22 -4.57 -41.27
N ALA A 31 33.28 -4.60 -42.10
CA ALA A 31 33.70 -5.82 -42.77
C ALA A 31 34.45 -6.75 -41.78
N PHE A 32 34.03 -8.00 -41.62
CA PHE A 32 34.65 -8.98 -40.75
C PHE A 32 34.74 -10.37 -41.39
N ASP A 33 35.74 -11.14 -40.95
CA ASP A 33 36.01 -12.49 -41.45
C ASP A 33 35.49 -13.53 -40.49
N THR A 34 35.52 -13.31 -39.16
CA THR A 34 35.03 -14.23 -38.14
C THR A 34 34.01 -13.56 -37.23
N LEU A 35 33.14 -14.40 -36.68
CA LEU A 35 32.09 -13.99 -35.75
C LEU A 35 32.02 -15.02 -34.62
N GLU A 36 32.12 -14.54 -33.38
CA GLU A 36 32.11 -15.34 -32.16
C GLU A 36 31.04 -14.82 -31.22
N PRO A 37 30.17 -15.67 -30.63
CA PRO A 37 29.29 -15.25 -29.56
C PRO A 37 30.10 -15.00 -28.29
N VAL A 38 29.95 -13.81 -27.68
CA VAL A 38 30.63 -13.42 -26.48
C VAL A 38 29.67 -13.52 -25.26
N VAL A 39 28.44 -13.05 -25.44
CA VAL A 39 27.40 -13.09 -24.43
C VAL A 39 26.10 -13.58 -25.07
N LYS A 40 25.44 -14.51 -24.41
CA LYS A 40 24.08 -14.94 -24.75
C LYS A 40 23.25 -14.92 -23.48
N ALA A 41 22.52 -13.85 -23.27
CA ALA A 41 21.61 -13.68 -22.16
C ALA A 41 20.17 -13.53 -22.67
N PRO A 42 19.15 -13.78 -21.84
CA PRO A 42 17.76 -13.61 -22.24
C PRO A 42 17.41 -12.20 -22.71
N TRP A 43 18.15 -11.21 -22.23
CA TRP A 43 17.94 -9.78 -22.52
C TRP A 43 18.85 -9.22 -23.60
N SER A 44 19.92 -9.94 -24.01
CA SER A 44 20.78 -9.49 -25.11
C SER A 44 21.69 -10.61 -25.64
N THR A 45 22.05 -10.51 -26.92
CA THR A 45 23.12 -11.32 -27.50
C THR A 45 24.23 -10.38 -27.99
N THR A 46 25.49 -10.69 -27.67
CA THR A 46 26.64 -9.94 -28.13
C THR A 46 27.58 -10.85 -28.91
N HIS A 47 27.90 -10.45 -30.11
CA HIS A 47 28.85 -11.14 -30.99
C HIS A 47 30.11 -10.28 -31.18
N ARG A 48 31.28 -10.93 -31.08
CA ARG A 48 32.55 -10.31 -31.48
C ARG A 48 32.76 -10.56 -32.96
N LEU A 49 32.99 -9.48 -33.69
CA LEU A 49 33.28 -9.47 -35.12
C LEU A 49 34.77 -9.16 -35.30
N GLN A 50 35.51 -10.01 -35.97
CA GLN A 50 36.95 -9.84 -36.12
C GLN A 50 37.35 -9.82 -37.60
N ARG A 51 38.24 -8.89 -37.96
CA ARG A 51 38.83 -8.73 -39.30
C ARG A 51 40.28 -9.17 -39.29
N GLN A 52 40.75 -9.74 -40.43
CA GLN A 52 42.18 -9.99 -40.63
C GLN A 52 42.94 -8.71 -40.44
N GLY A 53 43.98 -8.71 -39.59
CA GLY A 53 44.75 -7.52 -39.24
C GLY A 53 44.49 -6.98 -37.84
N GLY A 54 43.65 -7.64 -37.02
CA GLY A 54 43.48 -7.38 -35.60
C GLY A 54 42.38 -6.40 -35.22
N LEU A 55 41.69 -5.78 -36.18
CA LEU A 55 40.52 -4.93 -35.89
C LEU A 55 39.34 -5.76 -35.48
N ALA A 56 38.70 -5.38 -34.37
CA ALA A 56 37.48 -6.05 -33.87
C ALA A 56 36.37 -5.02 -33.64
N ALA A 57 35.13 -5.54 -33.69
CA ALA A 57 33.93 -4.77 -33.32
C ALA A 57 32.97 -5.71 -32.58
N TYR A 58 32.01 -5.14 -31.87
CA TYR A 58 30.99 -5.88 -31.13
C TYR A 58 29.59 -5.53 -31.64
N LEU A 59 28.87 -6.55 -32.08
CA LEU A 59 27.47 -6.43 -32.43
C LEU A 59 26.64 -6.87 -31.24
N LYS A 60 25.90 -5.94 -30.67
CA LYS A 60 24.92 -6.21 -29.62
C LYS A 60 23.51 -6.17 -30.19
N ILE A 61 22.73 -7.19 -29.87
CA ILE A 61 21.34 -7.38 -30.27
C ILE A 61 20.53 -7.42 -28.99
N VAL A 62 19.64 -6.45 -28.81
CA VAL A 62 18.76 -6.34 -27.64
C VAL A 62 17.32 -6.42 -28.14
N PRO A 63 16.40 -7.12 -27.45
CA PRO A 63 14.99 -7.13 -27.82
C PRO A 63 14.45 -5.71 -27.93
N ALA A 64 13.81 -5.37 -29.04
CA ALA A 64 13.23 -4.04 -29.23
C ALA A 64 12.15 -3.79 -28.15
N GLY A 65 12.33 -2.72 -27.37
CA GLY A 65 11.41 -2.35 -26.30
C GLY A 65 11.34 -0.84 -26.09
N PRO A 66 10.24 -0.31 -25.55
CA PRO A 66 10.13 1.08 -25.21
C PRO A 66 11.14 1.43 -24.09
N GLY A 67 12.03 2.40 -24.32
CA GLY A 67 12.96 2.93 -23.32
C GLY A 67 14.43 2.74 -23.65
N MET A 68 14.79 2.11 -24.78
CA MET A 68 16.18 2.07 -25.24
C MET A 68 16.52 3.32 -26.07
N ALA A 69 17.34 4.18 -25.49
CA ALA A 69 17.78 5.39 -26.16
C ALA A 69 19.14 5.19 -26.84
N LEU A 70 19.25 4.18 -27.72
CA LEU A 70 20.49 3.88 -28.48
C LEU A 70 21.02 5.10 -29.24
N ASP A 71 20.13 5.95 -29.77
CA ASP A 71 20.52 7.21 -30.40
C ASP A 71 21.23 8.15 -29.43
N THR A 72 20.74 8.23 -28.20
CA THR A 72 21.37 9.06 -27.18
C THR A 72 22.69 8.48 -26.74
N VAL A 73 22.80 7.16 -26.55
CA VAL A 73 24.05 6.46 -26.29
C VAL A 73 25.05 6.71 -27.44
N GLY A 74 24.61 6.63 -28.68
CA GLY A 74 25.46 6.94 -29.85
C GLY A 74 25.95 8.40 -29.90
N ARG A 75 25.11 9.37 -29.49
CA ARG A 75 25.54 10.78 -29.38
C ARG A 75 26.58 10.99 -28.27
N LEU A 76 26.35 10.36 -27.11
CA LEU A 76 27.27 10.43 -25.98
C LEU A 76 28.60 9.75 -26.29
N ALA A 77 28.61 8.61 -26.96
CA ALA A 77 29.83 7.92 -27.38
C ALA A 77 30.71 8.77 -28.31
N ARG A 78 30.11 9.54 -29.23
CA ARG A 78 30.84 10.50 -30.07
C ARG A 78 31.45 11.66 -29.29
N ARG A 79 30.84 12.04 -28.15
CA ARG A 79 31.37 13.12 -27.30
C ARG A 79 32.46 12.62 -26.36
N PHE A 80 32.28 11.43 -25.80
CA PHE A 80 33.18 10.86 -24.79
C PHE A 80 34.08 9.76 -25.36
N VAL A 81 34.72 10.11 -26.49
CA VAL A 81 35.68 9.23 -27.16
C VAL A 81 36.75 8.77 -26.18
N GLY A 82 36.95 7.44 -26.11
CA GLY A 82 37.90 6.78 -25.24
C GLY A 82 37.43 6.57 -23.79
N THR A 83 36.26 7.13 -23.39
CA THR A 83 35.56 6.72 -22.15
C THR A 83 34.37 5.80 -22.45
N MET A 84 33.77 6.00 -23.61
CA MET A 84 32.78 5.08 -24.19
C MET A 84 33.35 4.44 -25.47
N PRO A 85 33.00 3.20 -25.82
CA PRO A 85 33.32 2.61 -27.13
C PRO A 85 32.75 3.46 -28.26
N GLU A 86 33.50 3.60 -29.37
CA GLU A 86 33.00 4.26 -30.56
C GLU A 86 31.81 3.47 -31.13
N VAL A 87 30.68 4.15 -31.36
CA VAL A 87 29.52 3.58 -32.02
C VAL A 87 29.68 3.71 -33.54
N LEU A 88 29.92 2.59 -34.21
CA LEU A 88 30.07 2.49 -35.65
C LEU A 88 28.74 2.65 -36.37
N ALA A 89 27.70 2.01 -35.84
CA ALA A 89 26.32 2.08 -36.32
C ALA A 89 25.33 1.72 -35.24
N CYS A 90 24.10 2.22 -35.32
CA CYS A 90 22.97 1.75 -34.50
C CYS A 90 21.67 1.72 -35.29
N GLU A 91 20.78 0.79 -34.92
CA GLU A 91 19.42 0.65 -35.46
C GLU A 91 18.46 0.55 -34.28
N PRO A 92 18.01 1.69 -33.72
CA PRO A 92 17.26 1.74 -32.47
C PRO A 92 15.93 1.00 -32.52
N THR A 93 15.25 1.03 -33.67
CA THR A 93 13.94 0.40 -33.84
C THR A 93 14.01 -1.14 -33.78
N ARG A 94 15.20 -1.70 -34.04
CA ARG A 94 15.49 -3.13 -34.01
C ARG A 94 16.32 -3.56 -32.81
N GLY A 95 16.81 -2.61 -32.02
CA GLY A 95 17.66 -2.88 -30.87
C GLY A 95 19.07 -3.32 -31.22
N TRP A 96 19.65 -2.85 -32.36
CA TRP A 96 20.98 -3.24 -32.82
C TRP A 96 21.99 -2.14 -32.61
N LEU A 97 23.10 -2.48 -31.98
CA LEU A 97 24.23 -1.60 -31.74
C LEU A 97 25.52 -2.25 -32.23
N LEU A 98 26.27 -1.54 -33.06
CA LEU A 98 27.59 -1.94 -33.49
C LEU A 98 28.61 -0.95 -32.94
N SER A 99 29.52 -1.43 -32.10
CA SER A 99 30.60 -0.62 -31.51
C SER A 99 31.96 -1.17 -31.90
N ALA A 100 32.94 -0.27 -32.01
CA ALA A 100 34.34 -0.66 -32.16
C ALA A 100 34.86 -1.35 -30.90
N ASP A 101 35.93 -2.13 -31.04
CA ASP A 101 36.68 -2.64 -29.90
C ASP A 101 37.20 -1.46 -29.08
N HIS A 102 36.98 -1.52 -27.76
CA HIS A 102 37.38 -0.46 -26.84
C HIS A 102 38.91 -0.34 -26.66
N GLY A 103 39.67 -1.32 -27.17
CA GLY A 103 41.14 -1.32 -27.18
C GLY A 103 41.78 -1.40 -25.80
N GLY A 104 41.05 -1.83 -24.78
CA GLY A 104 41.51 -1.93 -23.42
C GLY A 104 41.34 -3.32 -22.83
N ARG A 105 41.94 -3.55 -21.67
CA ARG A 105 41.75 -4.79 -20.89
C ARG A 105 40.44 -4.71 -20.12
N THR A 106 39.46 -5.57 -20.47
CA THR A 106 38.23 -5.72 -19.72
C THR A 106 38.51 -6.19 -18.29
N LEU A 107 37.80 -5.65 -17.32
CA LEU A 107 37.96 -5.98 -15.92
C LEU A 107 37.10 -7.20 -15.55
N ASP A 108 37.49 -7.86 -14.47
CA ASP A 108 36.71 -8.90 -13.80
C ASP A 108 36.48 -8.52 -12.33
N TYR A 109 35.78 -9.36 -11.58
CA TYR A 109 35.51 -9.11 -10.16
C TYR A 109 36.76 -9.17 -9.27
N GLY A 110 37.92 -9.62 -9.76
CA GLY A 110 39.20 -9.58 -9.08
C GLY A 110 40.07 -8.38 -9.48
N ALA A 111 39.51 -7.38 -10.15
CA ALA A 111 40.25 -6.22 -10.67
C ALA A 111 40.95 -5.44 -9.57
N ASP A 112 42.16 -4.93 -9.88
CA ASP A 112 42.93 -4.08 -8.96
C ASP A 112 42.20 -2.77 -8.67
N ILE A 113 42.36 -2.27 -7.44
CA ILE A 113 41.77 -1.01 -7.00
C ILE A 113 42.20 0.18 -7.87
N VAL A 114 43.44 0.16 -8.42
CA VAL A 114 43.93 1.21 -9.28
C VAL A 114 43.15 1.27 -10.59
N ASP A 115 42.82 0.12 -11.18
CA ASP A 115 42.00 -0.01 -12.38
C ASP A 115 40.57 0.49 -12.12
N LEU A 116 39.96 0.05 -11.02
CA LEU A 116 38.63 0.53 -10.62
C LEU A 116 38.60 2.02 -10.35
N GLN A 117 39.67 2.59 -9.76
CA GLN A 117 39.79 4.05 -9.59
C GLN A 117 39.91 4.80 -10.94
N ALA A 118 40.57 4.21 -11.94
CA ALA A 118 40.61 4.81 -13.28
C ALA A 118 39.20 4.87 -13.89
N VAL A 119 38.43 3.78 -13.76
CA VAL A 119 37.04 3.70 -14.22
C VAL A 119 36.14 4.74 -13.54
N VAL A 120 36.12 4.81 -12.21
CA VAL A 120 35.27 5.76 -11.50
C VAL A 120 35.64 7.22 -11.75
N ARG A 121 36.95 7.52 -11.94
CA ARG A 121 37.37 8.89 -12.31
C ARG A 121 36.88 9.29 -13.71
N SER A 122 37.01 8.38 -14.69
CA SER A 122 36.48 8.60 -16.05
C SER A 122 34.96 8.78 -16.02
N TYR A 123 34.28 7.95 -15.29
CA TYR A 123 32.82 8.00 -15.12
C TYR A 123 32.35 9.30 -14.46
N ALA A 124 32.97 9.68 -13.34
CA ALA A 124 32.63 10.90 -12.61
C ALA A 124 32.85 12.17 -13.44
N ARG A 125 33.94 12.23 -14.21
CA ARG A 125 34.22 13.37 -15.12
C ARG A 125 33.14 13.49 -16.19
N MET A 126 32.74 12.38 -16.80
CA MET A 126 31.67 12.33 -17.78
C MET A 126 30.35 12.79 -17.17
N GLN A 127 30.00 12.32 -15.98
CA GLN A 127 28.81 12.73 -15.26
C GLN A 127 28.80 14.23 -14.94
N ALA A 128 29.93 14.77 -14.47
CA ALA A 128 30.07 16.19 -14.18
C ALA A 128 29.95 17.06 -15.44
N GLU A 129 30.45 16.60 -16.58
CA GLU A 129 30.34 17.30 -17.84
C GLU A 129 28.92 17.28 -18.39
N VAL A 130 28.26 16.14 -18.39
CA VAL A 130 26.87 15.98 -18.88
C VAL A 130 25.88 16.77 -18.03
N ALA A 131 26.09 16.85 -16.72
CA ALA A 131 25.21 17.60 -15.82
C ALA A 131 25.11 19.09 -16.14
N ARG A 132 26.11 19.66 -16.87
CA ARG A 132 26.08 21.06 -17.36
C ARG A 132 25.23 21.25 -18.62
N SER A 133 24.87 20.17 -19.28
CA SER A 133 24.11 20.16 -20.53
C SER A 133 23.07 19.04 -20.52
N PRO A 134 22.07 19.11 -19.63
CA PRO A 134 21.11 18.02 -19.40
C PRO A 134 20.25 17.73 -20.64
N GLU A 135 20.12 18.63 -21.57
CA GLU A 135 19.43 18.42 -22.86
C GLU A 135 20.02 17.27 -23.69
N GLN A 136 21.31 16.93 -23.45
CA GLN A 136 21.95 15.78 -24.11
C GLN A 136 21.45 14.43 -23.62
N LEU A 137 20.78 14.40 -22.49
CA LEU A 137 20.17 13.21 -21.90
C LEU A 137 18.75 12.95 -22.43
N ALA A 138 18.26 13.81 -23.33
CA ALA A 138 16.93 13.65 -23.91
C ALA A 138 16.76 12.27 -24.55
N GLY A 139 15.67 11.59 -24.21
CA GLY A 139 15.37 10.23 -24.66
C GLY A 139 15.84 9.10 -23.73
N LEU A 140 16.69 9.39 -22.72
CA LEU A 140 16.99 8.42 -21.68
C LEU A 140 15.86 8.34 -20.64
N PRO A 141 15.60 7.15 -20.06
CA PRO A 141 14.67 7.00 -18.95
C PRO A 141 15.09 7.88 -17.76
N GLN A 142 14.12 8.59 -17.19
CA GLN A 142 14.31 9.36 -15.97
C GLN A 142 13.34 8.82 -14.90
N PRO A 143 13.81 7.94 -14.00
CA PRO A 143 12.95 7.40 -12.96
C PRO A 143 12.53 8.50 -11.99
N ASP A 144 11.26 8.48 -11.60
CA ASP A 144 10.77 9.27 -10.49
C ASP A 144 11.27 8.66 -9.18
N LEU A 145 12.19 9.35 -8.51
CA LEU A 145 12.82 8.89 -7.27
C LEU A 145 11.80 8.72 -6.13
N ALA A 146 10.77 9.57 -6.09
CA ALA A 146 9.74 9.51 -5.06
C ALA A 146 8.84 8.27 -5.19
N SER A 147 8.71 7.70 -6.40
CA SER A 147 7.90 6.50 -6.63
C SER A 147 8.70 5.19 -6.59
N LEU A 148 10.02 5.23 -6.52
CA LEU A 148 10.86 4.02 -6.62
C LEU A 148 10.59 3.00 -5.52
N ALA A 149 10.44 3.48 -4.28
CA ALA A 149 10.15 2.63 -3.14
C ALA A 149 8.81 1.90 -3.31
N GLN A 150 7.76 2.63 -3.69
CA GLN A 150 6.45 2.04 -3.94
C GLN A 150 6.48 1.05 -5.11
N ARG A 151 7.17 1.37 -6.20
CA ARG A 151 7.33 0.48 -7.36
C ARG A 151 8.05 -0.83 -6.99
N LEU A 152 9.01 -0.79 -6.08
CA LEU A 152 9.63 -2.01 -5.56
C LEU A 152 8.64 -2.83 -4.73
N LEU A 153 7.87 -2.20 -3.85
CA LEU A 153 6.84 -2.89 -3.07
C LEU A 153 5.80 -3.54 -3.98
N ASP A 154 5.33 -2.82 -5.00
CA ASP A 154 4.38 -3.34 -5.99
C ASP A 154 4.97 -4.49 -6.83
N PHE A 155 6.27 -4.46 -7.12
CA PHE A 155 6.98 -5.56 -7.78
C PHE A 155 7.08 -6.80 -6.90
N LEU A 156 7.33 -6.62 -5.59
CA LEU A 156 7.39 -7.71 -4.62
C LEU A 156 6.00 -8.31 -4.36
N GLN A 157 5.01 -7.47 -4.14
CA GLN A 157 3.63 -7.88 -3.89
C GLN A 157 2.68 -6.82 -4.45
N PRO A 158 2.04 -7.08 -5.59
CA PRO A 158 1.08 -6.12 -6.15
C PRO A 158 -0.12 -5.93 -5.20
N PRO A 159 -0.74 -4.75 -5.21
CA PRO A 159 -1.93 -4.47 -4.41
C PRO A 159 -3.06 -5.47 -4.68
N PRO A 160 -3.89 -5.81 -3.67
CA PRO A 160 -5.02 -6.71 -3.85
C PRO A 160 -5.94 -6.24 -4.99
N GLY A 161 -6.27 -7.15 -5.91
CA GLY A 161 -7.13 -6.86 -7.06
C GLY A 161 -6.42 -6.24 -8.27
N GLN A 162 -5.13 -5.94 -8.18
CA GLN A 162 -4.33 -5.56 -9.35
C GLN A 162 -3.54 -6.77 -9.86
N THR A 163 -3.82 -7.19 -11.07
CA THR A 163 -2.93 -8.10 -11.80
C THR A 163 -1.82 -7.30 -12.45
N ALA A 164 -0.62 -7.85 -12.52
CA ALA A 164 0.46 -7.24 -13.28
C ALA A 164 -0.04 -6.91 -14.70
N SER A 165 0.33 -5.74 -15.21
CA SER A 165 -0.03 -5.34 -16.58
C SER A 165 0.43 -6.40 -17.57
N PRO A 166 -0.28 -6.62 -18.71
CA PRO A 166 0.15 -7.59 -19.71
C PRO A 166 1.62 -7.38 -20.10
N GLY A 167 2.45 -8.42 -19.94
CA GLY A 167 3.88 -8.36 -20.18
C GLY A 167 4.75 -7.92 -19.00
N GLN A 168 4.18 -7.66 -17.81
CA GLN A 168 4.94 -7.44 -16.58
C GLN A 168 4.91 -8.69 -15.68
N VAL A 169 6.03 -8.96 -15.02
CA VAL A 169 6.18 -10.06 -14.06
C VAL A 169 6.44 -9.48 -12.66
N THR A 170 6.07 -10.23 -11.63
CA THR A 170 6.34 -9.87 -10.23
C THR A 170 7.57 -10.60 -9.70
N ALA A 171 8.10 -10.17 -8.56
CA ALA A 171 9.21 -10.84 -7.91
C ALA A 171 8.90 -12.31 -7.58
N GLY A 172 7.65 -12.63 -7.25
CA GLY A 172 7.20 -14.00 -7.00
C GLY A 172 7.42 -14.95 -8.18
N TYR A 173 7.46 -14.43 -9.39
CA TYR A 173 7.83 -15.21 -10.58
C TYR A 173 9.28 -15.71 -10.51
N PHE A 174 10.19 -14.92 -9.98
CA PHE A 174 11.63 -15.24 -9.89
C PHE A 174 11.98 -15.99 -8.61
N ILE A 175 11.69 -15.40 -7.46
CA ILE A 175 12.17 -15.86 -6.15
C ILE A 175 11.15 -16.70 -5.38
N GLY A 176 9.95 -16.89 -5.91
CA GLY A 176 8.85 -17.57 -5.22
C GLY A 176 7.96 -16.60 -4.45
N ALA A 177 6.68 -16.95 -4.28
CA ALA A 177 5.70 -16.08 -3.65
C ALA A 177 6.03 -15.81 -2.16
N ASP A 178 6.51 -16.83 -1.43
CA ASP A 178 6.83 -16.72 -0.01
C ASP A 178 8.03 -15.81 0.23
N ASP A 179 9.12 -15.97 -0.53
CA ASP A 179 10.29 -15.10 -0.45
C ASP A 179 9.93 -13.66 -0.84
N ALA A 180 9.16 -13.47 -1.91
CA ALA A 180 8.71 -12.14 -2.32
C ALA A 180 7.86 -11.46 -1.24
N ALA A 181 6.93 -12.19 -0.61
CA ALA A 181 6.12 -11.69 0.49
C ALA A 181 6.97 -11.39 1.74
N LEU A 182 7.99 -12.19 2.02
CA LEU A 182 8.95 -11.93 3.11
C LEU A 182 9.71 -10.63 2.87
N PHE A 183 10.34 -10.47 1.70
CA PHE A 183 11.05 -9.24 1.33
C PHE A 183 10.11 -8.03 1.32
N HIS A 184 8.89 -8.18 0.83
CA HIS A 184 7.89 -7.11 0.88
C HIS A 184 7.63 -6.65 2.32
N ARG A 185 7.37 -7.57 3.24
CA ARG A 185 7.14 -7.24 4.66
C ARG A 185 8.33 -6.54 5.32
N ILE A 186 9.54 -7.03 5.04
CA ILE A 186 10.78 -6.46 5.58
C ILE A 186 11.00 -5.05 5.04
N LEU A 187 10.89 -4.86 3.71
CA LEU A 187 11.16 -3.61 3.05
C LEU A 187 10.07 -2.56 3.27
N LEU A 188 8.81 -2.96 3.36
CA LEU A 188 7.71 -2.04 3.67
C LEU A 188 7.97 -1.23 4.95
N ARG A 189 8.61 -1.84 5.93
CA ARG A 189 8.97 -1.19 7.19
C ARG A 189 10.22 -0.33 7.12
N ARG A 190 11.18 -0.73 6.28
CA ARG A 190 12.47 -0.03 6.13
C ARG A 190 12.38 1.12 5.13
N LEU A 191 11.59 0.98 4.06
CA LEU A 191 11.44 2.00 3.04
C LEU A 191 10.63 3.21 3.52
N GLY A 192 9.70 3.05 4.47
CA GLY A 192 9.04 4.18 5.13
C GLY A 192 10.00 5.11 5.88
N LEU A 193 11.13 4.58 6.33
CA LEU A 193 12.24 5.35 6.91
C LEU A 193 13.16 5.94 5.83
N LEU A 194 13.14 5.38 4.60
CA LEU A 194 13.99 5.83 3.50
C LEU A 194 13.43 7.04 2.76
N ASP A 195 12.13 7.30 2.79
CA ASP A 195 11.55 8.46 2.11
C ASP A 195 12.20 9.76 2.59
N GLU A 196 12.47 9.90 3.88
CA GLU A 196 13.22 11.03 4.43
C GLU A 196 14.69 11.06 3.97
N HIS A 197 15.29 9.90 3.70
CA HIS A 197 16.69 9.77 3.30
C HIS A 197 16.90 9.83 1.77
N LEU A 198 15.87 9.53 0.97
CA LEU A 198 15.95 9.67 -0.50
C LEU A 198 15.86 11.13 -0.97
N LEU A 199 15.22 12.00 -0.18
CA LEU A 199 15.10 13.44 -0.49
C LEU A 199 16.46 14.15 -0.74
N PRO A 200 17.56 13.86 0.00
CA PRO A 200 18.85 14.48 -0.28
C PRO A 200 19.40 14.17 -1.68
N ALA A 201 19.10 13.01 -2.26
CA ALA A 201 19.50 12.65 -3.60
C ALA A 201 18.85 13.54 -4.67
N ALA A 202 17.60 13.96 -4.44
CA ALA A 202 16.88 14.87 -5.34
C ALA A 202 17.49 16.28 -5.40
N GLY A 203 18.36 16.65 -4.45
CA GLY A 203 19.08 17.92 -4.43
C GLY A 203 20.33 17.95 -5.32
N LEU A 204 20.75 16.81 -5.90
CA LEU A 204 21.87 16.77 -6.85
C LEU A 204 21.38 17.02 -8.29
N PRO A 205 22.20 17.69 -9.15
CA PRO A 205 21.86 17.85 -10.55
C PRO A 205 21.65 16.49 -11.24
N PRO A 206 20.65 16.35 -12.13
CA PRO A 206 20.50 15.15 -12.92
C PRO A 206 21.69 14.97 -13.86
N THR A 207 22.17 13.73 -13.98
CA THR A 207 23.27 13.36 -14.86
C THR A 207 23.07 11.96 -15.43
N LEU A 208 24.01 11.51 -16.27
CA LEU A 208 24.03 10.20 -16.87
C LEU A 208 24.38 9.12 -15.82
N ASN A 209 23.56 8.12 -15.72
CA ASN A 209 23.86 6.91 -14.96
C ASN A 209 23.88 5.69 -15.90
N HIS A 210 24.78 4.77 -15.64
CA HIS A 210 24.99 3.56 -16.47
C HIS A 210 23.87 2.52 -16.27
N GLY A 211 23.31 2.44 -15.08
CA GLY A 211 22.29 1.44 -14.72
C GLY A 211 22.85 0.12 -14.21
N ASP A 212 23.90 -0.42 -14.82
CA ASP A 212 24.55 -1.70 -14.43
C ASP A 212 26.10 -1.57 -14.49
N LEU A 213 26.68 -0.57 -13.79
CA LEU A 213 28.13 -0.40 -13.73
C LEU A 213 28.77 -1.41 -12.78
N ARG A 214 29.49 -2.36 -13.34
CA ARG A 214 30.21 -3.45 -12.63
C ARG A 214 31.54 -3.75 -13.34
N PRO A 215 32.50 -4.44 -12.70
CA PRO A 215 33.81 -4.66 -13.32
C PRO A 215 33.74 -5.27 -14.72
N PRO A 216 32.92 -6.29 -15.05
CA PRO A 216 32.82 -6.81 -16.41
C PRO A 216 32.27 -5.81 -17.45
N ASN A 217 31.61 -4.73 -17.02
CA ASN A 217 31.13 -3.66 -17.89
C ASN A 217 32.11 -2.47 -17.95
N ALA A 218 33.35 -2.70 -17.57
CA ALA A 218 34.43 -1.71 -17.58
C ALA A 218 35.74 -2.29 -18.11
N ALA A 219 36.58 -1.41 -18.62
CA ALA A 219 37.90 -1.76 -19.10
C ALA A 219 38.91 -0.63 -18.75
N VAL A 220 40.17 -0.93 -18.86
CA VAL A 220 41.25 0.07 -18.74
C VAL A 220 42.05 0.05 -20.04
N ALA A 221 42.15 1.20 -20.69
CA ALA A 221 42.89 1.39 -21.89
C ALA A 221 44.44 1.42 -21.58
N ASP A 222 45.28 1.23 -22.60
CA ASP A 222 46.74 1.21 -22.44
C ASP A 222 47.31 2.51 -21.88
N ASP A 223 46.59 3.62 -22.04
CA ASP A 223 46.96 4.94 -21.46
C ASP A 223 46.47 5.12 -20.00
N GLY A 224 45.91 4.10 -19.41
CA GLY A 224 45.41 4.09 -18.00
C GLY A 224 44.04 4.73 -17.80
N ARG A 225 43.32 5.10 -18.88
CA ARG A 225 41.94 5.60 -18.77
C ARG A 225 40.95 4.47 -18.56
N GLY A 226 39.93 4.73 -17.72
CA GLY A 226 38.78 3.85 -17.61
C GLY A 226 37.84 3.99 -18.78
N VAL A 227 37.45 2.87 -19.38
CA VAL A 227 36.44 2.75 -20.45
C VAL A 227 35.24 2.05 -19.89
N ILE A 228 34.04 2.49 -20.23
CA ILE A 228 32.77 1.95 -19.73
C ILE A 228 31.99 1.45 -20.92
N ILE A 229 31.62 0.18 -20.86
CA ILE A 229 30.93 -0.56 -21.93
C ILE A 229 29.53 -0.96 -21.43
N ASP A 230 28.66 -1.35 -22.36
CA ASP A 230 27.34 -1.90 -22.02
C ASP A 230 26.34 -0.88 -21.46
N TRP A 231 26.02 0.16 -22.24
CA TRP A 231 25.19 1.29 -21.85
C TRP A 231 23.68 1.11 -22.07
N ASP A 232 23.17 -0.11 -22.16
CA ASP A 232 21.76 -0.39 -22.47
C ASP A 232 20.81 0.10 -21.39
N ASP A 233 21.25 0.01 -20.14
CA ASP A 233 20.48 0.40 -18.95
C ASP A 233 20.67 1.86 -18.56
N ALA A 234 21.25 2.66 -19.45
CA ALA A 234 21.52 4.07 -19.19
C ALA A 234 20.25 4.84 -18.82
N LEU A 235 20.36 5.69 -17.80
CA LEU A 235 19.26 6.48 -17.26
C LEU A 235 19.72 7.83 -16.75
N VAL A 236 18.76 8.72 -16.55
CA VAL A 236 18.97 10.06 -15.95
C VAL A 236 18.65 10.00 -14.47
N GLY A 237 19.54 10.53 -13.65
CA GLY A 237 19.33 10.63 -12.20
C GLY A 237 20.50 11.32 -11.50
N PRO A 238 20.47 11.42 -10.17
CA PRO A 238 21.61 11.97 -9.42
C PRO A 238 22.85 11.08 -9.60
N ALA A 239 24.04 11.67 -9.50
CA ALA A 239 25.29 10.90 -9.53
C ALA A 239 25.32 9.86 -8.41
N GLY A 240 25.91 8.70 -8.69
CA GLY A 240 26.03 7.60 -7.72
C GLY A 240 25.03 6.47 -7.87
N MET A 241 23.94 6.63 -8.62
CA MET A 241 22.92 5.57 -8.79
C MET A 241 23.47 4.27 -9.39
N SER A 242 24.57 4.30 -10.10
CA SER A 242 25.13 3.10 -10.76
C SER A 242 26.37 2.53 -10.08
N LEU A 243 26.75 3.03 -8.90
CA LEU A 243 28.03 2.60 -8.28
C LEU A 243 27.95 1.28 -7.51
N GLN A 244 26.76 0.82 -7.16
CA GLN A 244 26.57 -0.36 -6.29
C GLN A 244 27.23 -1.64 -6.85
N GLY A 245 27.35 -1.76 -8.18
CA GLY A 245 28.00 -2.92 -8.81
C GLY A 245 29.51 -2.95 -8.74
N LEU A 246 30.16 -1.83 -8.37
CA LEU A 246 31.61 -1.71 -8.23
C LEU A 246 32.10 -1.97 -6.78
N PHE A 247 31.20 -2.00 -5.80
CA PHE A 247 31.56 -2.14 -4.41
C PHE A 247 31.30 -3.58 -3.93
N GLU A 248 32.27 -4.18 -3.26
CA GLU A 248 32.10 -5.43 -2.55
C GLU A 248 31.41 -5.17 -1.20
N GLY A 249 30.19 -5.69 -1.07
CA GLY A 249 29.42 -5.60 0.18
C GLY A 249 28.95 -4.18 0.53
N CYS A 250 28.36 -4.02 1.70
CA CYS A 250 27.66 -2.79 2.13
C CYS A 250 28.53 -1.79 2.88
N THR A 251 29.81 -1.69 2.56
CA THR A 251 30.74 -0.80 3.27
C THR A 251 30.63 0.67 2.87
N VAL A 252 29.99 0.98 1.74
CA VAL A 252 29.91 2.35 1.20
C VAL A 252 29.18 3.33 2.12
N PRO A 253 28.00 3.03 2.67
CA PRO A 253 27.34 3.96 3.57
C PRO A 253 28.11 4.31 4.83
N SER A 254 28.84 3.36 5.41
CA SER A 254 29.65 3.61 6.62
C SER A 254 30.79 4.60 6.38
N ILE A 255 31.32 4.63 5.16
CA ILE A 255 32.36 5.59 4.76
C ILE A 255 31.78 7.00 4.62
N LEU A 256 30.52 7.11 4.21
CA LEU A 256 29.84 8.39 4.00
C LEU A 256 29.31 9.03 5.30
N LEU A 257 29.18 8.24 6.37
CA LEU A 257 28.80 8.73 7.71
C LEU A 257 29.99 9.44 8.35
N SER A 258 30.15 10.75 8.04
CA SER A 258 31.23 11.58 8.57
C SER A 258 31.19 11.70 10.09
N GLY A 259 32.34 11.51 10.74
CA GLY A 259 32.55 11.82 12.16
C GLY A 259 32.67 10.64 13.12
N SER A 260 32.48 9.39 12.67
CA SER A 260 32.69 8.21 13.53
C SER A 260 34.08 7.57 13.30
N ALA A 261 34.63 6.92 14.33
CA ALA A 261 35.85 6.12 14.19
C ALA A 261 35.71 5.00 13.16
N VAL A 262 34.48 4.50 12.95
CA VAL A 262 34.12 3.51 11.93
C VAL A 262 34.24 4.10 10.52
N ALA A 263 33.80 5.32 10.30
CA ALA A 263 33.92 6.00 9.01
C ALA A 263 35.39 6.26 8.64
N GLN A 264 36.23 6.62 9.62
CA GLN A 264 37.67 6.80 9.42
C GLN A 264 38.39 5.48 9.09
N ALA A 265 38.06 4.41 9.78
CA ALA A 265 38.60 3.08 9.49
C ALA A 265 38.15 2.58 8.10
N ALA A 266 36.88 2.80 7.75
CA ALA A 266 36.32 2.41 6.46
C ALA A 266 36.95 3.21 5.29
N ALA A 267 37.34 4.46 5.48
CA ALA A 267 37.99 5.29 4.45
C ALA A 267 39.34 4.73 3.95
N SER A 268 40.03 3.93 4.77
CA SER A 268 41.29 3.27 4.40
C SER A 268 41.09 1.97 3.59
N THR A 269 39.88 1.44 3.53
CA THR A 269 39.55 0.23 2.77
C THR A 269 39.63 0.48 1.25
N PRO A 270 39.74 -0.59 0.42
CA PRO A 270 39.66 -0.46 -1.04
C PRO A 270 38.41 0.30 -1.51
N ASN A 271 37.23 -0.08 -0.97
CA ASN A 271 35.97 0.59 -1.30
C ASN A 271 35.98 2.08 -0.89
N GLY A 272 36.58 2.41 0.25
CA GLY A 272 36.75 3.80 0.70
C GLY A 272 37.59 4.64 -0.24
N ARG A 273 38.73 4.08 -0.68
CA ARG A 273 39.59 4.74 -1.68
C ARG A 273 38.92 4.90 -3.04
N LEU A 274 38.11 3.91 -3.44
CA LEU A 274 37.33 3.97 -4.66
C LEU A 274 36.28 5.10 -4.62
N LEU A 275 35.51 5.15 -3.53
CA LEU A 275 34.51 6.19 -3.32
C LEU A 275 35.14 7.57 -3.24
N GLN A 276 36.25 7.73 -2.56
CA GLN A 276 36.97 9.00 -2.48
C GLN A 276 37.43 9.48 -3.87
N ALA A 277 37.96 8.54 -4.67
CA ALA A 277 38.38 8.87 -6.05
C ALA A 277 37.19 9.33 -6.91
N TYR A 278 36.00 8.77 -6.70
CA TYR A 278 34.78 9.16 -7.37
C TYR A 278 34.34 10.58 -6.94
N ILE A 279 34.26 10.82 -5.63
CA ILE A 279 33.88 12.13 -5.06
C ILE A 279 34.83 13.21 -5.52
N ASP A 280 36.16 12.99 -5.42
CA ASP A 280 37.17 13.95 -5.84
C ASP A 280 37.01 14.35 -7.32
N ALA A 281 36.73 13.35 -8.16
CA ALA A 281 36.55 13.61 -9.61
C ALA A 281 35.25 14.40 -9.90
N LEU A 282 34.17 14.16 -9.19
CA LEU A 282 32.91 14.93 -9.29
C LEU A 282 33.11 16.37 -8.80
N VAL A 283 33.84 16.58 -7.69
CA VAL A 283 34.14 17.91 -7.13
C VAL A 283 35.04 18.69 -8.11
N GLN A 284 36.12 18.07 -8.59
CA GLN A 284 36.99 18.65 -9.60
C GLN A 284 36.26 18.99 -10.89
N GLY A 285 35.32 18.16 -11.29
CA GLY A 285 34.44 18.41 -12.43
C GLY A 285 33.38 19.49 -12.19
N GLY A 286 33.25 20.03 -10.98
CA GLY A 286 32.29 21.08 -10.64
C GLY A 286 30.84 20.59 -10.59
N TYR A 287 30.58 19.28 -10.33
CA TYR A 287 29.25 18.71 -10.27
C TYR A 287 28.51 19.16 -9.00
N ALA A 288 29.13 18.99 -7.84
CA ALA A 288 28.61 19.42 -6.53
C ALA A 288 29.76 19.55 -5.52
N SER A 289 29.50 20.17 -4.36
CA SER A 289 30.48 20.23 -3.27
C SER A 289 30.67 18.87 -2.61
N ASP A 290 31.87 18.63 -2.00
CA ASP A 290 32.17 17.42 -1.24
C ASP A 290 31.09 17.14 -0.17
N ALA A 291 30.70 18.16 0.58
CA ALA A 291 29.66 18.03 1.61
C ALA A 291 28.28 17.65 1.05
N ALA A 292 27.90 18.17 -0.11
CA ALA A 292 26.64 17.82 -0.78
C ALA A 292 26.67 16.38 -1.28
N LEU A 293 27.80 15.96 -1.88
CA LEU A 293 27.97 14.58 -2.35
C LEU A 293 27.91 13.57 -1.20
N ARG A 294 28.66 13.79 -0.12
CA ARG A 294 28.65 12.87 1.02
C ARG A 294 27.28 12.71 1.66
N ARG A 295 26.48 13.77 1.67
CA ARG A 295 25.10 13.75 2.19
C ARG A 295 24.14 13.00 1.26
N ALA A 296 24.29 13.15 -0.07
CA ALA A 296 23.33 12.64 -1.04
C ALA A 296 23.68 11.27 -1.63
N LEU A 297 24.96 10.90 -1.69
CA LEU A 297 25.39 9.64 -2.32
C LEU A 297 24.79 8.38 -1.69
N PRO A 298 24.58 8.25 -0.36
CA PRO A 298 23.92 7.09 0.19
C PRO A 298 22.52 6.89 -0.37
N ALA A 299 21.75 7.96 -0.48
CA ALA A 299 20.43 7.96 -1.07
C ALA A 299 20.45 7.66 -2.58
N SER A 300 21.44 8.19 -3.29
CA SER A 300 21.63 7.90 -4.72
C SER A 300 21.94 6.44 -4.98
N LEU A 301 22.80 5.82 -4.17
CA LEU A 301 23.11 4.39 -4.23
C LEU A 301 21.86 3.54 -3.97
N CYS A 302 21.09 3.92 -2.96
CA CYS A 302 19.84 3.25 -2.64
C CYS A 302 18.83 3.33 -3.80
N ALA A 303 18.63 4.54 -4.36
CA ALA A 303 17.76 4.76 -5.51
C ALA A 303 18.19 3.93 -6.73
N GLY A 304 19.50 3.82 -6.97
CA GLY A 304 20.04 3.00 -8.04
C GLY A 304 19.77 1.50 -7.86
N THR A 305 19.92 1.00 -6.64
CA THR A 305 19.59 -0.41 -6.31
C THR A 305 18.10 -0.70 -6.48
N LEU A 306 17.23 0.20 -6.02
CA LEU A 306 15.78 0.12 -6.21
C LEU A 306 15.43 0.07 -7.69
N GLN A 307 15.97 0.99 -8.49
CA GLN A 307 15.71 1.05 -9.94
C GLN A 307 16.18 -0.20 -10.66
N PHE A 308 17.35 -0.72 -10.30
CA PHE A 308 17.89 -1.95 -10.87
C PHE A 308 16.96 -3.14 -10.63
N ILE A 309 16.49 -3.34 -9.40
CA ILE A 309 15.57 -4.44 -9.06
C ILE A 309 14.25 -4.29 -9.81
N VAL A 310 13.66 -3.10 -9.84
CA VAL A 310 12.37 -2.84 -10.51
C VAL A 310 12.46 -3.08 -12.03
N ASN A 311 13.64 -2.95 -12.64
CA ASN A 311 13.82 -3.23 -14.06
C ASN A 311 13.52 -4.70 -14.42
N PHE A 312 13.67 -5.64 -13.46
CA PHE A 312 13.26 -7.04 -13.68
C PHE A 312 11.75 -7.23 -13.93
N ALA A 313 10.91 -6.28 -13.53
CA ALA A 313 9.48 -6.32 -13.87
C ALA A 313 9.21 -6.37 -15.38
N LYS A 314 10.16 -5.94 -16.21
CA LYS A 314 10.09 -5.91 -17.67
C LYS A 314 10.69 -7.17 -18.33
N PHE A 315 11.03 -8.18 -17.56
CA PHE A 315 11.75 -9.37 -18.06
C PHE A 315 10.88 -10.18 -19.04
N PRO A 316 11.37 -10.52 -20.23
CA PRO A 316 10.52 -11.02 -21.31
C PRO A 316 10.33 -12.56 -21.40
N GLY A 317 10.86 -13.37 -20.44
CA GLY A 317 10.74 -14.81 -20.63
C GLY A 317 11.33 -15.74 -19.57
N GLU A 318 11.17 -17.06 -19.75
CA GLU A 318 11.63 -18.10 -18.82
C GLU A 318 13.15 -18.35 -18.87
N SER A 319 13.80 -18.06 -19.98
CA SER A 319 15.23 -18.26 -20.16
C SER A 319 16.04 -17.32 -19.26
N GLY A 320 16.86 -17.86 -18.35
CA GLY A 320 17.65 -17.11 -17.38
C GLY A 320 16.94 -16.74 -16.10
N ARG A 321 15.74 -17.27 -15.84
CA ARG A 321 14.96 -17.03 -14.62
C ARG A 321 15.74 -17.32 -13.34
N GLU A 322 16.49 -18.41 -13.32
CA GLU A 322 17.28 -18.83 -12.14
C GLU A 322 18.41 -17.84 -11.85
N ALA A 323 19.16 -17.42 -12.87
CA ALA A 323 20.22 -16.40 -12.71
C ALA A 323 19.65 -15.03 -12.29
N ALA A 324 18.48 -14.67 -12.80
CA ALA A 324 17.77 -13.47 -12.38
C ALA A 324 17.29 -13.56 -10.92
N ALA A 325 16.83 -14.74 -10.49
CA ALA A 325 16.41 -14.98 -9.11
C ALA A 325 17.53 -14.74 -8.11
N ASP A 326 18.71 -15.28 -8.37
CA ASP A 326 19.88 -15.08 -7.50
C ASP A 326 20.30 -13.62 -7.46
N THR A 327 20.29 -12.95 -8.62
CA THR A 327 20.60 -11.52 -8.71
C THR A 327 19.60 -10.69 -7.91
N ILE A 328 18.29 -10.96 -8.03
CA ILE A 328 17.24 -10.25 -7.29
C ILE A 328 17.41 -10.47 -5.79
N ARG A 329 17.63 -11.72 -5.32
CA ARG A 329 17.85 -12.00 -3.90
C ARG A 329 19.07 -11.27 -3.36
N GLN A 330 20.18 -11.30 -4.09
CA GLN A 330 21.40 -10.61 -3.70
C GLN A 330 21.16 -9.08 -3.58
N ARG A 331 20.54 -8.46 -4.57
CA ARG A 331 20.27 -7.03 -4.57
C ARG A 331 19.25 -6.60 -3.52
N LEU A 332 18.26 -7.43 -3.23
CA LEU A 332 17.35 -7.19 -2.09
C LEU A 332 18.10 -7.26 -0.76
N SER A 333 19.00 -8.21 -0.62
CA SER A 333 19.86 -8.31 0.58
C SER A 333 20.81 -7.11 0.70
N ASP A 334 21.42 -6.68 -0.39
CA ASP A 334 22.26 -5.47 -0.44
C ASP A 334 21.46 -4.22 -0.05
N LEU A 335 20.23 -4.09 -0.57
CA LEU A 335 19.33 -3.00 -0.23
C LEU A 335 18.97 -2.98 1.26
N LEU A 336 18.65 -4.14 1.83
CA LEU A 336 18.36 -4.26 3.27
C LEU A 336 19.56 -3.81 4.12
N ASN A 337 20.74 -4.23 3.74
CA ASN A 337 21.97 -3.81 4.44
C ASN A 337 22.19 -2.30 4.32
N VAL A 338 21.97 -1.70 3.14
CA VAL A 338 22.04 -0.24 2.96
C VAL A 338 21.00 0.46 3.82
N CYS A 339 19.77 -0.02 3.84
CA CYS A 339 18.70 0.52 4.70
C CYS A 339 19.10 0.49 6.18
N ASP A 340 19.64 -0.63 6.65
CA ASP A 340 20.07 -0.79 8.05
C ASP A 340 21.20 0.19 8.40
N MET A 341 22.14 0.41 7.48
CA MET A 341 23.25 1.35 7.68
C MET A 341 22.83 2.82 7.64
N LEU A 342 21.85 3.18 6.84
CA LEU A 342 21.27 4.54 6.78
C LEU A 342 20.43 4.87 8.00
N THR A 343 19.73 3.87 8.54
CA THR A 343 18.77 4.05 9.64
C THR A 343 19.39 3.82 11.02
N ALA A 344 20.54 3.16 11.11
CA ALA A 344 21.18 2.81 12.38
C ALA A 344 22.71 2.95 12.32
N PRO A 345 23.24 4.16 12.54
CA PRO A 345 24.70 4.35 12.70
C PRO A 345 25.30 3.56 13.88
N HIS A 346 24.46 3.03 14.75
CA HIS A 346 24.83 2.09 15.80
C HIS A 346 23.80 0.97 15.81
N ARG A 347 24.14 -0.20 15.24
CA ARG A 347 23.35 -1.42 15.39
C ARG A 347 23.09 -1.66 16.88
N ASP A 348 21.84 -1.52 17.28
CA ASP A 348 21.42 -1.82 18.64
C ASP A 348 20.67 -3.13 18.63
N LEU A 349 21.26 -4.11 19.33
CA LEU A 349 20.72 -5.46 19.42
C LEU A 349 19.23 -5.51 19.83
N ALA A 350 18.79 -4.53 20.64
CA ALA A 350 17.40 -4.46 21.05
C ALA A 350 16.46 -4.12 19.88
N PHE A 351 16.90 -3.30 18.94
CA PHE A 351 16.11 -2.98 17.73
C PHE A 351 16.10 -4.15 16.75
N GLU A 352 17.25 -4.81 16.55
CA GLU A 352 17.34 -6.00 15.69
C GLU A 352 16.44 -7.12 16.21
N LEU A 353 16.50 -7.42 17.50
CA LEU A 353 15.63 -8.42 18.12
C LEU A 353 14.14 -8.05 18.09
N ALA A 354 13.80 -6.75 18.24
CA ALA A 354 12.43 -6.31 18.10
C ALA A 354 11.92 -6.51 16.66
N ASP A 355 12.75 -6.21 15.65
CA ASP A 355 12.41 -6.42 14.25
C ASP A 355 12.26 -7.93 13.92
N GLU A 356 13.13 -8.81 14.46
CA GLU A 356 12.98 -10.27 14.35
C GLU A 356 11.68 -10.77 14.95
N TYR A 357 11.33 -10.33 16.17
CA TYR A 357 10.05 -10.71 16.78
C TYR A 357 8.83 -10.24 15.97
N LEU A 358 8.93 -9.10 15.31
CA LEU A 358 7.87 -8.65 14.42
C LEU A 358 7.76 -9.55 13.17
N LEU A 359 8.90 -9.99 12.62
CA LEU A 359 8.95 -10.94 11.50
C LEU A 359 8.36 -12.31 11.86
N GLU A 360 8.58 -12.77 13.10
CA GLU A 360 8.00 -14.01 13.64
C GLU A 360 6.50 -13.88 13.97
N GLY A 361 5.89 -12.70 13.75
CA GLY A 361 4.50 -12.44 14.10
C GLY A 361 4.26 -12.29 15.61
N ASN A 362 5.30 -11.93 16.38
CA ASN A 362 5.25 -11.77 17.82
C ASN A 362 5.42 -10.30 18.27
N PRO A 363 4.44 -9.43 17.98
CA PRO A 363 4.55 -8.01 18.27
C PRO A 363 4.60 -7.69 19.77
N ARG A 364 4.04 -8.56 20.62
CA ARG A 364 4.11 -8.37 22.09
C ARG A 364 5.54 -8.47 22.63
N ARG A 365 6.35 -9.38 22.10
CA ARG A 365 7.76 -9.48 22.52
C ARG A 365 8.59 -8.31 22.00
N ALA A 366 8.34 -7.87 20.76
CA ALA A 366 8.97 -6.67 20.23
C ALA A 366 8.64 -5.44 21.08
N GLN A 367 7.37 -5.28 21.49
CA GLN A 367 6.93 -4.19 22.35
C GLN A 367 7.62 -4.23 23.72
N GLY A 368 7.69 -5.41 24.36
CA GLY A 368 8.38 -5.57 25.65
C GLY A 368 9.84 -5.14 25.59
N LEU A 369 10.58 -5.54 24.55
CA LEU A 369 11.98 -5.11 24.35
C LEU A 369 12.13 -3.61 24.21
N LEU A 370 11.26 -2.95 23.42
CA LEU A 370 11.28 -1.51 23.23
C LEU A 370 10.89 -0.77 24.50
N GLN A 371 9.94 -1.29 25.28
CA GLN A 371 9.54 -0.73 26.59
C GLN A 371 10.69 -0.82 27.59
N ASP A 372 11.35 -1.99 27.70
CA ASP A 372 12.52 -2.18 28.59
C ASP A 372 13.65 -1.20 28.23
N ARG A 373 13.85 -0.96 26.94
CA ARG A 373 14.82 0.01 26.48
C ARG A 373 14.45 1.44 26.89
N VAL A 374 13.22 1.84 26.65
CA VAL A 374 12.68 3.16 27.02
C VAL A 374 12.70 3.38 28.55
N VAL A 375 12.57 2.30 29.33
CA VAL A 375 12.73 2.35 30.80
C VAL A 375 14.19 2.60 31.20
N ARG A 376 15.14 1.93 30.51
CA ARG A 376 16.57 2.08 30.79
C ARG A 376 17.15 3.39 30.26
N GLN A 377 16.63 3.89 29.15
CA GLN A 377 17.07 5.11 28.46
C GLN A 377 15.85 5.93 28.09
N ALA A 378 15.40 6.74 29.05
CA ALA A 378 14.13 7.50 28.94
C ALA A 378 14.15 8.59 27.84
N ASP A 379 15.33 8.99 27.38
CA ASP A 379 15.62 10.00 26.37
C ASP A 379 15.98 9.39 24.99
N ASP A 380 15.80 8.08 24.82
CA ASP A 380 16.02 7.40 23.53
C ASP A 380 14.87 7.67 22.56
N VAL A 381 14.98 8.78 21.79
CA VAL A 381 13.97 9.16 20.79
C VAL A 381 13.73 8.08 19.74
N PRO A 382 14.74 7.40 19.16
CA PRO A 382 14.53 6.26 18.27
C PRO A 382 13.68 5.15 18.88
N ALA A 383 13.96 4.76 20.15
CA ALA A 383 13.17 3.74 20.83
C ALA A 383 11.73 4.17 21.09
N LEU A 384 11.53 5.40 21.55
CA LEU A 384 10.19 6.00 21.73
C LEU A 384 9.40 6.01 20.42
N THR A 385 10.05 6.40 19.32
CA THR A 385 9.41 6.47 17.99
C THR A 385 9.00 5.08 17.48
N ARG A 386 9.87 4.06 17.61
CA ARG A 386 9.56 2.69 17.23
C ARG A 386 8.45 2.08 18.10
N LEU A 387 8.52 2.31 19.40
CA LEU A 387 7.49 1.84 20.34
C LEU A 387 6.13 2.46 20.02
N GLY A 388 6.08 3.75 19.73
CA GLY A 388 4.85 4.43 19.32
C GLY A 388 4.30 3.93 18.00
N ALA A 389 5.16 3.65 17.01
CA ALA A 389 4.75 3.08 15.74
C ALA A 389 4.19 1.66 15.91
N LEU A 390 4.81 0.85 16.77
CA LEU A 390 4.33 -0.50 17.07
C LEU A 390 3.00 -0.47 17.83
N ALA A 391 2.88 0.40 18.83
CA ALA A 391 1.64 0.62 19.57
C ALA A 391 0.49 1.04 18.62
N TRP A 392 0.75 1.94 17.68
CA TRP A 392 -0.20 2.32 16.65
C TRP A 392 -0.70 1.12 15.85
N THR A 393 0.19 0.25 15.36
CA THR A 393 -0.19 -0.94 14.56
C THR A 393 -1.00 -1.97 15.35
N GLN A 394 -0.88 -1.95 16.68
CA GLN A 394 -1.65 -2.81 17.60
C GLN A 394 -2.95 -2.16 18.09
N GLY A 395 -3.23 -0.92 17.70
CA GLY A 395 -4.39 -0.16 18.16
C GLY A 395 -4.25 0.40 19.60
N ASP A 396 -3.04 0.32 20.19
CA ASP A 396 -2.74 0.95 21.50
C ASP A 396 -2.41 2.43 21.30
N PHE A 397 -3.46 3.22 21.06
CA PHE A 397 -3.32 4.64 20.76
C PHE A 397 -2.88 5.46 21.99
N ASP A 398 -3.10 4.95 23.19
CA ASP A 398 -2.65 5.58 24.45
C ASP A 398 -1.13 5.55 24.53
N LEU A 399 -0.53 4.40 24.33
CA LEU A 399 0.92 4.24 24.30
C LEU A 399 1.55 4.99 23.11
N ALA A 400 0.90 5.00 21.94
CA ALA A 400 1.37 5.75 20.78
C ALA A 400 1.40 7.26 21.04
N ALA A 401 0.37 7.83 21.69
CA ALA A 401 0.33 9.23 22.06
C ALA A 401 1.34 9.57 23.17
N GLU A 402 1.46 8.72 24.20
CA GLU A 402 2.42 8.91 25.30
C GLU A 402 3.86 8.96 24.76
N THR A 403 4.25 7.98 23.96
CA THR A 403 5.61 7.90 23.41
C THR A 403 5.92 9.07 22.49
N SER A 404 4.94 9.52 21.68
CA SER A 404 5.08 10.70 20.83
C SER A 404 5.23 11.98 21.66
N ARG A 405 4.44 12.17 22.71
CA ARG A 405 4.58 13.32 23.65
C ARG A 405 5.96 13.30 24.34
N ARG A 406 6.46 12.12 24.74
CA ARG A 406 7.80 11.99 25.34
C ARG A 406 8.89 12.36 24.34
N ALA A 407 8.81 11.85 23.12
CA ALA A 407 9.76 12.15 22.05
C ALA A 407 9.76 13.66 21.69
N LEU A 408 8.58 14.31 21.64
CA LEU A 408 8.44 15.74 21.39
C LEU A 408 9.05 16.62 22.49
N ARG A 409 9.06 16.18 23.75
CA ARG A 409 9.79 16.93 24.80
C ARG A 409 11.30 16.98 24.56
N LEU A 410 11.83 15.99 23.84
CA LEU A 410 13.25 15.90 23.50
C LEU A 410 13.57 16.54 22.13
N ARG A 411 12.60 16.50 21.21
CA ARG A 411 12.70 17.07 19.87
C ARG A 411 11.43 17.85 19.51
N PRO A 412 11.25 19.06 20.05
CA PRO A 412 10.02 19.84 19.86
C PRO A 412 9.81 20.30 18.40
N ASP A 413 10.87 20.38 17.62
CA ASP A 413 10.85 20.86 16.23
C ASP A 413 10.74 19.71 15.21
N ASP A 414 10.33 18.50 15.62
CA ASP A 414 10.17 17.35 14.74
C ASP A 414 8.72 17.25 14.26
N ALA A 415 8.47 17.66 13.00
CA ALA A 415 7.14 17.66 12.40
C ALA A 415 6.54 16.25 12.33
N SER A 416 7.38 15.21 12.15
CA SER A 416 6.91 13.82 12.04
C SER A 416 6.38 13.32 13.39
N LEU A 417 7.00 13.71 14.51
CA LEU A 417 6.51 13.40 15.84
C LEU A 417 5.19 14.12 16.18
N HIS A 418 5.04 15.36 15.73
CA HIS A 418 3.76 16.08 15.85
C HIS A 418 2.65 15.39 15.05
N SER A 419 2.96 14.93 13.83
CA SER A 419 2.01 14.17 13.00
C SER A 419 1.59 12.85 13.67
N ARG A 420 2.54 12.07 14.17
CA ARG A 420 2.28 10.80 14.89
C ARG A 420 1.45 11.02 16.15
N LEU A 421 1.73 12.08 16.89
CA LEU A 421 0.91 12.47 18.05
C LEU A 421 -0.51 12.79 17.62
N ALA A 422 -0.66 13.53 16.53
CA ALA A 422 -1.98 13.90 16.02
C ALA A 422 -2.79 12.66 15.58
N ASP A 423 -2.16 11.74 14.89
CA ASP A 423 -2.80 10.49 14.47
C ASP A 423 -3.30 9.70 15.70
N ALA A 424 -2.45 9.54 16.70
CA ALA A 424 -2.81 8.83 17.93
C ALA A 424 -3.94 9.51 18.68
N LEU A 425 -3.90 10.84 18.82
CA LEU A 425 -4.94 11.64 19.47
C LEU A 425 -6.28 11.57 18.71
N ALA A 426 -6.22 11.66 17.39
CA ALA A 426 -7.42 11.53 16.55
C ALA A 426 -8.07 10.14 16.73
N ALA A 427 -7.26 9.09 16.78
CA ALA A 427 -7.73 7.71 17.01
C ALA A 427 -8.34 7.49 18.42
N GLN A 428 -7.88 8.26 19.41
CA GLN A 428 -8.50 8.32 20.74
C GLN A 428 -9.82 9.11 20.75
N GLY A 429 -10.06 9.96 19.74
CA GLY A 429 -11.18 10.89 19.67
C GLY A 429 -10.84 12.29 20.20
N GLU A 430 -9.58 12.55 20.57
CA GLU A 430 -9.11 13.84 21.08
C GLU A 430 -8.83 14.83 19.93
N LEU A 431 -9.88 15.09 19.13
CA LEU A 431 -9.77 15.80 17.85
C LEU A 431 -9.21 17.21 17.97
N ALA A 432 -9.49 17.92 19.08
CA ALA A 432 -8.99 19.30 19.28
C ALA A 432 -7.47 19.32 19.49
N GLU A 433 -6.93 18.37 20.27
CA GLU A 433 -5.49 18.24 20.49
C GLU A 433 -4.80 17.74 19.21
N ALA A 434 -5.44 16.81 18.46
CA ALA A 434 -4.95 16.34 17.18
C ALA A 434 -4.83 17.48 16.16
N GLU A 435 -5.84 18.36 16.08
CA GLU A 435 -5.82 19.55 15.22
C GLU A 435 -4.66 20.49 15.60
N GLN A 436 -4.43 20.70 16.89
CA GLN A 436 -3.34 21.53 17.37
C GLN A 436 -1.96 20.92 16.99
N ALA A 437 -1.80 19.62 17.15
CA ALA A 437 -0.57 18.93 16.79
C ALA A 437 -0.30 18.99 15.28
N LEU A 438 -1.33 18.84 14.43
CA LEU A 438 -1.18 18.99 12.96
C LEU A 438 -0.82 20.42 12.56
N ARG A 439 -1.39 21.44 13.23
CA ARG A 439 -0.98 22.83 12.98
C ARG A 439 0.47 23.07 13.36
N ALA A 440 0.94 22.47 14.46
CA ALA A 440 2.36 22.55 14.83
C ALA A 440 3.26 21.87 13.79
N ALA A 441 2.89 20.69 13.30
CA ALA A 441 3.61 20.00 12.22
C ALA A 441 3.68 20.85 10.94
N LEU A 442 2.56 21.47 10.53
CA LEU A 442 2.50 22.34 9.36
C LEU A 442 3.29 23.63 9.52
N ALA A 443 3.37 24.18 10.73
CA ALA A 443 4.21 25.36 11.00
C ALA A 443 5.70 25.05 10.81
N LEU A 444 6.12 23.81 11.08
CA LEU A 444 7.50 23.35 10.87
C LEU A 444 7.77 23.00 9.40
N HIS A 445 6.78 22.44 8.71
CA HIS A 445 6.87 22.02 7.30
C HIS A 445 5.66 22.56 6.51
N PRO A 446 5.66 23.85 6.15
CA PRO A 446 4.54 24.45 5.42
C PRO A 446 4.55 23.99 3.96
N GLY A 447 3.35 23.65 3.44
CA GLY A 447 3.16 23.34 2.02
C GLY A 447 1.98 22.38 1.80
N PRO A 448 1.49 22.31 0.56
CA PRO A 448 0.44 21.35 0.20
C PRO A 448 0.99 19.92 0.29
N GLY A 449 0.28 19.04 1.00
CA GLY A 449 0.72 17.67 1.17
C GLY A 449 -0.09 16.87 2.19
N PRO A 450 0.46 15.72 2.64
CA PRO A 450 -0.24 14.81 3.55
C PRO A 450 -0.69 15.45 4.87
N LEU A 451 0.09 16.38 5.43
CA LEU A 451 -0.22 17.07 6.68
C LEU A 451 -1.44 18.00 6.55
N GLU A 452 -1.54 18.74 5.43
CA GLU A 452 -2.68 19.61 5.15
C GLU A 452 -3.96 18.77 4.97
N GLN A 453 -3.87 17.65 4.25
CA GLN A 453 -4.97 16.71 4.09
C GLN A 453 -5.40 16.10 5.44
N ALA A 454 -4.44 15.72 6.29
CA ALA A 454 -4.73 15.20 7.62
C ALA A 454 -5.45 16.26 8.49
N LEU A 455 -5.00 17.52 8.46
CA LEU A 455 -5.65 18.61 9.16
C LEU A 455 -7.09 18.83 8.67
N ALA A 456 -7.30 18.86 7.35
CA ALA A 456 -8.64 19.01 6.77
C ALA A 456 -9.58 17.89 7.22
N ARG A 457 -9.11 16.64 7.25
CA ARG A 457 -9.89 15.48 7.75
C ARG A 457 -10.27 15.65 9.22
N VAL A 458 -9.32 16.00 10.09
CA VAL A 458 -9.59 16.20 11.53
C VAL A 458 -10.60 17.33 11.72
N GLN A 459 -10.47 18.41 10.99
CA GLN A 459 -11.41 19.54 11.02
C GLN A 459 -12.82 19.14 10.59
N ASP A 460 -12.95 18.27 9.58
CA ASP A 460 -14.27 17.77 9.16
C ASP A 460 -14.90 16.89 10.25
N LEU A 461 -14.12 16.04 10.93
CA LEU A 461 -14.59 15.26 12.07
C LEU A 461 -15.01 16.15 13.26
N VAL A 462 -14.26 17.21 13.55
CA VAL A 462 -14.65 18.22 14.56
C VAL A 462 -15.99 18.86 14.21
N ARG A 463 -16.15 19.24 12.94
CA ARG A 463 -17.41 19.82 12.46
C ARG A 463 -18.58 18.84 12.59
N MET A 464 -18.39 17.55 12.22
CA MET A 464 -19.42 16.54 12.39
C MET A 464 -19.85 16.40 13.87
N ARG A 465 -18.89 16.38 14.80
CA ARG A 465 -19.13 16.34 16.25
C ARG A 465 -19.94 17.55 16.73
N GLU A 466 -19.59 18.74 16.30
CA GLU A 466 -20.28 19.99 16.71
C GLU A 466 -21.71 20.03 16.16
N LEU A 467 -21.91 19.66 14.90
CA LEU A 467 -23.24 19.60 14.29
C LEU A 467 -24.15 18.58 14.99
N ALA A 468 -23.59 17.44 15.39
CA ALA A 468 -24.34 16.40 16.10
C ALA A 468 -24.88 16.87 17.47
N ARG A 469 -24.20 17.82 18.13
CA ARG A 469 -24.62 18.40 19.42
C ARG A 469 -25.82 19.33 19.29
N GLN A 470 -26.09 19.87 18.09
CA GLN A 470 -27.21 20.81 17.91
C GLN A 470 -28.56 20.11 18.08
N PRO A 471 -29.51 20.70 18.80
CA PRO A 471 -30.88 20.18 18.90
C PRO A 471 -31.51 19.99 17.52
N GLY A 472 -32.23 18.90 17.30
CA GLY A 472 -32.94 18.61 16.03
C GLY A 472 -32.02 18.18 14.86
N ARG A 473 -30.70 18.25 15.00
CA ARG A 473 -29.77 17.76 13.98
C ARG A 473 -29.50 16.28 14.13
N MET A 474 -29.52 15.55 13.00
CA MET A 474 -29.10 14.16 12.95
C MET A 474 -27.59 14.07 13.16
N PRO A 475 -27.08 13.16 14.03
CA PRO A 475 -25.67 12.81 14.04
C PRO A 475 -25.28 12.11 12.74
N ILE A 476 -24.27 12.63 12.05
CA ILE A 476 -23.82 12.08 10.76
C ILE A 476 -22.33 11.81 10.82
N LEU A 477 -21.94 10.63 10.38
CA LEU A 477 -20.56 10.27 10.04
C LEU A 477 -20.50 10.05 8.53
N ARG A 478 -19.51 10.64 7.88
CA ARG A 478 -19.30 10.47 6.44
C ARG A 478 -17.98 9.75 6.20
N PHE A 479 -18.04 8.68 5.41
CA PHE A 479 -16.85 8.05 4.86
C PHE A 479 -16.45 8.72 3.55
N GLU A 480 -15.16 8.66 3.23
CA GLU A 480 -14.62 9.17 1.97
C GLU A 480 -14.99 8.24 0.81
N PRO A 481 -15.07 8.76 -0.42
CA PRO A 481 -15.25 7.93 -1.60
C PRO A 481 -14.18 6.81 -1.65
N GLY A 482 -14.62 5.58 -1.94
CA GLY A 482 -13.74 4.39 -1.99
C GLY A 482 -13.56 3.64 -0.67
N GLN A 483 -13.95 4.22 0.49
CA GLN A 483 -13.90 3.49 1.76
C GLN A 483 -14.95 2.37 1.83
N ALA A 484 -16.11 2.57 1.21
CA ALA A 484 -17.14 1.53 1.14
C ALA A 484 -16.66 0.31 0.34
N GLU A 485 -15.97 0.53 -0.77
CA GLU A 485 -15.42 -0.52 -1.65
C GLU A 485 -14.23 -1.23 -1.03
N SER A 486 -13.35 -0.49 -0.35
CA SER A 486 -12.17 -1.07 0.30
C SER A 486 -12.45 -1.69 1.67
N GLY A 487 -13.55 -1.30 2.32
CA GLY A 487 -13.86 -1.67 3.69
C GLY A 487 -12.91 -1.06 4.75
N GLN A 488 -12.01 -0.17 4.34
CA GLN A 488 -11.00 0.42 5.23
C GLN A 488 -11.53 1.69 5.87
N VAL A 489 -11.60 1.71 7.19
CA VAL A 489 -11.96 2.90 7.98
C VAL A 489 -10.80 3.32 8.87
N ARG A 490 -10.68 4.62 9.09
CA ARG A 490 -9.62 5.15 9.93
C ARG A 490 -10.00 5.07 11.41
N PRO A 491 -9.03 4.88 12.32
CA PRO A 491 -9.28 4.80 13.75
C PRO A 491 -10.05 6.00 14.32
N GLU A 492 -9.77 7.21 13.82
CA GLU A 492 -10.47 8.44 14.24
C GLU A 492 -11.94 8.45 13.80
N GLN A 493 -12.28 7.88 12.66
CA GLN A 493 -13.67 7.72 12.22
C GLN A 493 -14.40 6.68 13.08
N VAL A 494 -13.72 5.60 13.44
CA VAL A 494 -14.26 4.59 14.38
C VAL A 494 -14.50 5.21 15.75
N ALA A 495 -13.55 5.99 16.28
CA ALA A 495 -13.67 6.66 17.56
C ALA A 495 -14.84 7.64 17.58
N LEU A 496 -14.94 8.52 16.58
CA LEU A 496 -16.03 9.47 16.47
C LEU A 496 -17.37 8.77 16.25
N GLY A 497 -17.43 7.75 15.41
CA GLY A 497 -18.65 6.98 15.16
C GLY A 497 -19.20 6.34 16.43
N ALA A 498 -18.32 5.71 17.22
CA ALA A 498 -18.71 5.13 18.51
C ALA A 498 -19.11 6.20 19.53
N GLU A 499 -18.41 7.34 19.62
CA GLU A 499 -18.77 8.47 20.47
C GLU A 499 -20.17 9.00 20.13
N LEU A 500 -20.40 9.31 18.84
CA LEU A 500 -21.68 9.86 18.39
C LEU A 500 -22.84 8.89 18.66
N PHE A 501 -22.63 7.61 18.36
CA PHE A 501 -23.65 6.58 18.61
C PHE A 501 -23.93 6.41 20.11
N ASN A 502 -22.90 6.28 20.96
CA ASN A 502 -23.09 6.13 22.40
C ASN A 502 -23.73 7.39 23.03
N THR A 503 -23.48 8.58 22.48
CA THR A 503 -24.04 9.84 22.99
C THR A 503 -25.51 10.01 22.59
N HIS A 504 -25.84 9.65 21.35
CA HIS A 504 -27.12 10.00 20.74
C HIS A 504 -28.06 8.81 20.55
N GLY A 505 -27.57 7.57 20.64
CA GLY A 505 -28.34 6.33 20.40
C GLY A 505 -28.69 6.09 18.93
N THR A 506 -28.27 6.98 18.05
CA THR A 506 -28.48 6.86 16.61
C THR A 506 -27.40 7.61 15.85
N LEU A 507 -27.07 7.11 14.66
CA LEU A 507 -26.04 7.66 13.79
C LEU A 507 -26.38 7.37 12.32
N GLN A 508 -26.49 8.42 11.51
CA GLN A 508 -26.53 8.29 10.06
C GLN A 508 -25.10 8.14 9.54
N ILE A 509 -24.87 7.16 8.67
CA ILE A 509 -23.56 6.95 8.07
C ILE A 509 -23.71 7.04 6.55
N GLU A 510 -22.99 8.00 5.96
CA GLU A 510 -22.96 8.23 4.52
C GLU A 510 -21.78 7.49 3.89
N ASN A 511 -21.97 6.96 2.69
CA ASN A 511 -21.00 6.11 1.98
C ASN A 511 -20.59 4.86 2.79
N ALA A 512 -21.57 4.22 3.45
CA ALA A 512 -21.33 3.04 4.28
C ALA A 512 -21.17 1.77 3.44
N PHE A 513 -21.87 1.69 2.32
CA PHE A 513 -21.90 0.53 1.41
C PHE A 513 -21.72 0.98 -0.04
N PRO A 514 -21.11 0.15 -0.91
CA PRO A 514 -21.04 0.41 -2.34
C PRO A 514 -22.43 0.52 -2.96
N VAL A 515 -22.70 1.57 -3.70
CA VAL A 515 -24.02 1.79 -4.32
C VAL A 515 -24.37 0.64 -5.27
N ALA A 516 -23.43 0.15 -6.06
CA ALA A 516 -23.64 -0.98 -6.98
C ALA A 516 -24.07 -2.27 -6.25
N MET A 517 -23.54 -2.52 -5.04
CA MET A 517 -23.98 -3.65 -4.21
C MET A 517 -25.44 -3.47 -3.79
N ILE A 518 -25.83 -2.27 -3.35
CA ILE A 518 -27.20 -2.00 -2.93
C ILE A 518 -28.18 -2.12 -4.10
N GLU A 519 -27.81 -1.69 -5.31
CA GLU A 519 -28.63 -1.87 -6.52
C GLU A 519 -28.80 -3.35 -6.90
N CYS A 520 -27.75 -4.16 -6.77
CA CYS A 520 -27.82 -5.60 -6.95
C CYS A 520 -28.77 -6.26 -5.93
N LEU A 521 -28.62 -5.90 -4.64
CA LEU A 521 -29.50 -6.37 -3.57
C LEU A 521 -30.94 -5.93 -3.78
N GLN A 522 -31.20 -4.70 -4.24
CA GLN A 522 -32.52 -4.20 -4.57
C GLN A 522 -33.20 -5.07 -5.64
N ALA A 523 -32.49 -5.32 -6.76
CA ALA A 523 -33.03 -6.14 -7.84
C ALA A 523 -33.39 -7.55 -7.36
N ALA A 524 -32.46 -8.21 -6.65
CA ALA A 524 -32.68 -9.54 -6.10
C ALA A 524 -33.79 -9.55 -5.04
N PHE A 525 -33.91 -8.49 -4.26
CA PHE A 525 -34.96 -8.37 -3.25
C PHE A 525 -36.36 -8.37 -3.91
N PHE A 526 -36.57 -7.54 -4.92
CA PHE A 526 -37.85 -7.48 -5.62
C PHE A 526 -38.14 -8.77 -6.38
N GLU A 527 -37.16 -9.43 -6.95
CA GLU A 527 -37.32 -10.72 -7.61
C GLU A 527 -37.77 -11.80 -6.61
N ARG A 528 -37.10 -11.93 -5.47
CA ARG A 528 -37.30 -13.01 -4.49
C ARG A 528 -38.49 -12.78 -3.58
N TYR A 529 -38.67 -11.55 -3.05
CA TYR A 529 -39.59 -11.30 -1.94
C TYR A 529 -40.88 -10.57 -2.33
N THR A 530 -41.10 -10.21 -3.60
CA THR A 530 -42.34 -9.58 -4.04
C THR A 530 -43.59 -10.43 -3.67
N PRO A 531 -43.61 -11.76 -3.79
CA PRO A 531 -44.76 -12.57 -3.37
C PRO A 531 -45.14 -12.39 -1.89
N TYR A 532 -44.16 -12.22 -1.00
CA TYR A 532 -44.34 -12.16 0.46
C TYR A 532 -45.19 -10.98 0.95
N PHE A 533 -45.31 -9.92 0.18
CA PHE A 533 -46.12 -8.76 0.54
C PHE A 533 -47.20 -8.40 -0.47
N ARG A 534 -47.37 -9.21 -1.52
CA ARG A 534 -48.51 -9.14 -2.45
C ARG A 534 -49.62 -10.12 -2.07
N GLU A 535 -49.27 -11.25 -1.48
CA GLU A 535 -50.21 -12.25 -1.01
C GLU A 535 -50.73 -11.84 0.37
N ALA A 536 -52.04 -11.83 0.57
CA ALA A 536 -52.59 -11.63 1.90
C ALA A 536 -52.22 -12.82 2.79
N ASP A 537 -51.77 -12.55 4.02
CA ASP A 537 -51.42 -13.53 5.03
C ASP A 537 -50.31 -14.52 4.65
N HIS A 538 -49.27 -14.03 3.91
CA HIS A 538 -48.13 -14.89 3.63
C HIS A 538 -47.47 -15.33 4.95
N PRO A 539 -47.23 -16.64 5.18
CA PRO A 539 -46.84 -17.20 6.50
C PRO A 539 -45.46 -16.69 6.96
N ASP A 540 -44.61 -16.31 6.03
CA ASP A 540 -43.24 -15.82 6.31
C ASP A 540 -43.15 -14.28 6.34
N ALA A 541 -44.26 -13.55 6.25
CA ALA A 541 -44.32 -12.10 6.34
C ALA A 541 -45.15 -11.66 7.55
N LEU A 542 -44.47 -11.14 8.59
CA LEU A 542 -45.14 -10.62 9.77
C LEU A 542 -45.65 -9.20 9.49
N GLN A 543 -46.94 -8.97 9.67
CA GLN A 543 -47.54 -7.65 9.54
C GLN A 543 -47.20 -6.77 10.76
N LEU A 544 -46.48 -5.70 10.58
CA LEU A 544 -46.09 -4.74 11.62
C LEU A 544 -47.05 -3.53 11.74
N GLY A 545 -48.01 -3.42 10.84
CA GLY A 545 -48.97 -2.33 10.78
C GLY A 545 -49.68 -2.29 9.42
N ASP A 546 -50.49 -1.23 9.19
CA ASP A 546 -51.15 -1.07 7.90
C ASP A 546 -50.13 -0.97 6.75
N LYS A 547 -50.22 -1.90 5.80
CA LYS A 547 -49.38 -1.99 4.62
C LYS A 547 -47.85 -2.01 4.95
N ARG A 548 -47.48 -2.62 6.11
CA ARG A 548 -46.10 -2.73 6.54
C ARG A 548 -45.82 -4.15 7.04
N TYR A 549 -44.76 -4.73 6.53
CA TYR A 549 -44.38 -6.13 6.76
C TYR A 549 -42.91 -6.26 7.18
N MET A 550 -42.60 -7.28 7.93
CA MET A 550 -41.24 -7.73 8.21
C MET A 550 -41.09 -9.19 7.79
N LEU A 551 -39.97 -9.52 7.21
CA LEU A 551 -39.59 -10.90 6.89
C LEU A 551 -38.14 -11.17 7.28
N THR A 552 -37.79 -12.42 7.55
CA THR A 552 -36.41 -12.85 7.73
C THR A 552 -35.78 -13.10 6.36
N VAL A 553 -34.65 -12.53 6.12
CA VAL A 553 -33.91 -12.64 4.84
C VAL A 553 -33.15 -13.96 4.82
N ASP A 554 -33.21 -14.67 3.69
CA ASP A 554 -32.42 -15.87 3.46
C ASP A 554 -30.96 -15.48 3.22
N ILE A 555 -30.04 -16.04 4.01
CA ILE A 555 -28.59 -15.80 3.87
C ILE A 555 -28.06 -16.70 2.74
N GLU A 556 -28.41 -16.32 1.52
CA GLU A 556 -28.02 -16.94 0.25
C GLU A 556 -27.78 -15.83 -0.76
N ALA A 557 -26.99 -16.11 -1.82
CA ALA A 557 -26.63 -15.10 -2.80
C ALA A 557 -27.82 -14.31 -3.39
N PRO A 558 -27.72 -13.00 -3.45
CA PRO A 558 -26.58 -12.14 -3.08
C PRO A 558 -26.64 -11.62 -1.63
N PHE A 559 -27.57 -12.07 -0.79
CA PHE A 559 -27.74 -11.61 0.59
C PHE A 559 -26.73 -12.22 1.58
N ASP A 560 -25.91 -13.17 1.13
CA ASP A 560 -24.77 -13.76 1.85
C ASP A 560 -23.43 -13.04 1.55
N ASP A 561 -23.47 -11.89 0.85
CA ASP A 561 -22.27 -11.11 0.53
C ASP A 561 -21.49 -10.74 1.80
N ALA A 562 -20.19 -11.04 1.79
CA ALA A 562 -19.30 -10.81 2.93
C ALA A 562 -19.20 -9.33 3.33
N ALA A 563 -19.26 -8.42 2.37
CA ALA A 563 -19.24 -6.99 2.64
C ALA A 563 -20.58 -6.49 3.23
N LEU A 564 -21.68 -7.20 3.00
CA LEU A 564 -22.97 -6.91 3.62
C LEU A 564 -23.02 -7.45 5.05
N ILE A 565 -22.75 -8.74 5.26
CA ILE A 565 -22.82 -9.39 6.57
C ILE A 565 -21.74 -8.87 7.52
N GLY A 566 -20.52 -8.73 7.02
CA GLY A 566 -19.39 -8.23 7.78
C GLY A 566 -19.42 -6.72 7.98
N ALA A 567 -20.17 -5.99 7.12
CA ALA A 567 -20.26 -4.53 7.16
C ALA A 567 -18.91 -3.87 7.53
N PRO A 568 -17.86 -4.03 6.73
CA PRO A 568 -16.47 -3.76 7.12
C PRO A 568 -16.23 -2.29 7.51
N THR A 569 -17.03 -1.36 7.00
CA THR A 569 -17.01 0.05 7.41
C THR A 569 -17.66 0.28 8.78
N LEU A 570 -18.56 -0.58 9.21
CA LEU A 570 -19.37 -0.41 10.42
C LEU A 570 -18.93 -1.33 11.56
N LEU A 571 -18.46 -2.53 11.23
CA LEU A 571 -18.08 -3.53 12.23
C LEU A 571 -17.04 -3.04 13.24
N PRO A 572 -16.01 -2.25 12.86
CA PRO A 572 -15.10 -1.65 13.84
C PRO A 572 -15.82 -0.71 14.85
N ILE A 573 -16.81 0.05 14.40
CA ILE A 573 -17.63 0.90 15.27
C ILE A 573 -18.50 0.02 16.19
N LEU A 574 -19.14 -0.99 15.65
CA LEU A 574 -19.97 -1.93 16.41
C LEU A 574 -19.16 -2.70 17.46
N ARG A 575 -17.96 -3.17 17.13
CA ARG A 575 -17.06 -3.82 18.10
C ARG A 575 -16.67 -2.89 19.23
N ARG A 576 -16.40 -1.61 18.95
CA ARG A 576 -16.10 -0.61 20.00
C ARG A 576 -17.30 -0.32 20.89
N VAL A 577 -18.53 -0.52 20.40
CA VAL A 577 -19.79 -0.29 21.14
C VAL A 577 -20.26 -1.53 21.86
N LEU A 578 -20.27 -2.68 21.17
CA LEU A 578 -20.88 -3.94 21.65
C LEU A 578 -19.84 -4.92 22.21
N GLY A 579 -18.55 -4.74 21.94
CA GLY A 579 -17.47 -5.69 22.25
C GLY A 579 -16.98 -6.44 21.00
N ASP A 580 -15.72 -6.90 21.06
CA ASP A 580 -15.07 -7.60 19.94
C ASP A 580 -15.75 -8.92 19.57
N ASP A 581 -16.45 -9.51 20.53
CA ASP A 581 -17.19 -10.75 20.43
C ASP A 581 -18.68 -10.57 20.02
N CYS A 582 -19.05 -9.38 19.52
CA CYS A 582 -20.41 -9.12 19.07
C CYS A 582 -20.85 -10.11 17.98
N VAL A 583 -22.14 -10.40 17.93
CA VAL A 583 -22.74 -11.36 17.00
C VAL A 583 -23.80 -10.72 16.13
N LEU A 584 -24.03 -11.25 14.94
CA LEU A 584 -25.20 -10.91 14.13
C LEU A 584 -26.41 -11.67 14.71
N GLY A 585 -27.27 -10.94 15.42
CA GLY A 585 -28.40 -11.50 16.16
C GLY A 585 -29.63 -11.74 15.29
N ALA A 586 -29.84 -10.91 14.23
CA ALA A 586 -30.93 -11.11 13.27
C ALA A 586 -30.62 -10.45 11.93
N TYR A 587 -31.24 -10.95 10.87
CA TYR A 587 -31.18 -10.37 9.53
C TYR A 587 -32.58 -10.39 8.90
N THR A 588 -33.19 -9.21 8.83
CA THR A 588 -34.58 -9.05 8.38
C THR A 588 -34.71 -7.96 7.32
N ALA A 589 -35.87 -7.89 6.72
CA ALA A 589 -36.28 -6.76 5.89
C ALA A 589 -37.61 -6.20 6.36
N VAL A 590 -37.71 -4.87 6.41
CA VAL A 590 -38.97 -4.16 6.67
C VAL A 590 -39.44 -3.50 5.40
N ILE A 591 -40.68 -3.80 4.99
CA ILE A 591 -41.29 -3.36 3.75
C ILE A 591 -42.46 -2.43 4.07
N SER A 592 -42.46 -1.23 3.46
CA SER A 592 -43.57 -0.30 3.51
C SER A 592 -44.17 -0.15 2.12
N LEU A 593 -45.42 -0.57 1.95
CA LEU A 593 -46.13 -0.45 0.69
C LEU A 593 -46.62 0.99 0.47
N PRO A 594 -46.94 1.41 -0.78
CA PRO A 594 -47.55 2.66 -1.08
C PRO A 594 -48.82 2.93 -0.25
N GLY A 595 -48.89 4.11 0.38
CA GLY A 595 -49.99 4.51 1.26
C GLY A 595 -49.96 3.91 2.66
N SER A 596 -48.85 3.31 3.10
CA SER A 596 -48.68 2.89 4.50
C SER A 596 -48.70 4.11 5.45
N ALA A 597 -49.31 3.95 6.62
CA ALA A 597 -49.38 5.01 7.62
C ALA A 597 -48.06 5.14 8.44
N ASP A 598 -47.94 6.27 9.16
CA ASP A 598 -46.89 6.44 10.16
C ASP A 598 -47.04 5.40 11.27
N GLN A 599 -45.93 4.76 11.69
CA GLN A 599 -45.93 3.91 12.86
C GLN A 599 -46.03 4.74 14.14
N ARG A 600 -46.67 4.14 15.15
CA ARG A 600 -46.57 4.65 16.51
C ARG A 600 -45.10 4.65 16.95
N LEU A 601 -44.72 5.70 17.67
CA LEU A 601 -43.38 5.77 18.29
C LEU A 601 -43.22 4.62 19.29
N HIS A 602 -42.10 3.94 19.23
CA HIS A 602 -41.79 2.77 20.06
C HIS A 602 -40.27 2.62 20.22
N LYS A 603 -39.89 1.71 21.10
CA LYS A 603 -38.55 1.14 21.24
C LYS A 603 -38.61 -0.30 20.83
N ASP A 604 -37.59 -0.80 20.13
CA ASP A 604 -37.56 -2.18 19.66
C ASP A 604 -37.50 -3.21 20.82
N HIS A 605 -36.91 -2.81 21.95
CA HIS A 605 -36.88 -3.62 23.16
C HIS A 605 -37.24 -2.78 24.40
N PRO A 606 -38.06 -3.29 25.31
CA PRO A 606 -38.33 -2.63 26.57
C PRO A 606 -37.07 -2.53 27.42
N SER A 607 -37.10 -1.69 28.45
CA SER A 607 -35.98 -1.61 29.39
C SER A 607 -35.70 -3.01 29.99
N LEU A 608 -34.42 -3.42 29.98
CA LEU A 608 -33.97 -4.70 30.57
C LEU A 608 -34.13 -4.70 32.07
N PHE A 609 -34.03 -3.53 32.69
CA PHE A 609 -34.14 -3.32 34.14
C PHE A 609 -35.07 -2.15 34.39
N PRO A 610 -36.41 -2.36 34.20
CA PRO A 610 -37.39 -1.32 34.49
C PRO A 610 -37.32 -0.89 35.95
N ASP A 611 -37.62 0.38 36.23
CA ASP A 611 -37.66 0.95 37.56
C ASP A 611 -36.32 0.99 38.31
N THR A 612 -35.21 0.88 37.60
CA THR A 612 -33.85 0.99 38.15
C THR A 612 -33.06 2.12 37.51
N GLN A 613 -32.02 2.60 38.18
CA GLN A 613 -31.09 3.61 37.64
C GLN A 613 -30.17 2.98 36.55
N TRP A 614 -30.08 1.70 36.43
CA TRP A 614 -29.19 1.00 35.49
C TRP A 614 -29.56 1.28 34.03
N HIS A 615 -30.83 1.59 33.77
CA HIS A 615 -31.25 1.97 32.43
C HIS A 615 -30.42 3.11 31.84
N TYR A 616 -30.01 4.10 32.65
CA TYR A 616 -29.26 5.26 32.21
C TYR A 616 -27.77 4.98 31.97
N THR A 617 -27.24 3.97 32.65
CA THR A 617 -25.80 3.63 32.64
C THR A 617 -25.47 2.37 31.83
N LEU A 618 -26.48 1.56 31.51
CA LEU A 618 -26.28 0.33 30.76
C LEU A 618 -25.72 0.63 29.36
N PRO A 619 -24.56 0.05 29.00
CA PRO A 619 -24.02 0.15 27.66
C PRO A 619 -25.00 -0.38 26.61
N CYS A 620 -24.81 -0.01 25.35
CA CYS A 620 -25.57 -0.63 24.26
C CYS A 620 -25.35 -2.15 24.25
N PHE A 621 -26.44 -2.89 24.13
CA PHE A 621 -26.40 -4.36 24.09
C PHE A 621 -26.87 -4.92 22.74
N THR A 622 -27.57 -4.11 21.95
CA THR A 622 -27.98 -4.44 20.59
C THR A 622 -28.19 -3.17 19.77
N ALA A 623 -27.73 -3.21 18.52
CA ALA A 623 -27.78 -2.12 17.57
C ALA A 623 -28.25 -2.65 16.20
N GLN A 624 -29.11 -1.87 15.56
CA GLN A 624 -29.64 -2.17 14.23
C GLN A 624 -28.95 -1.30 13.18
N ILE A 625 -28.48 -1.93 12.11
CA ILE A 625 -28.12 -1.26 10.87
C ILE A 625 -29.32 -1.31 9.93
N SER A 626 -29.88 -0.16 9.59
CA SER A 626 -30.97 -0.03 8.61
C SER A 626 -30.41 0.41 7.26
N ILE A 627 -30.53 -0.43 6.24
CA ILE A 627 -29.97 -0.22 4.90
C ILE A 627 -31.12 -0.01 3.91
N PRO A 628 -31.29 1.20 3.35
CA PRO A 628 -32.28 1.48 2.33
C PRO A 628 -31.99 0.72 1.03
N LEU A 629 -32.96 0.01 0.49
CA LEU A 629 -32.89 -0.53 -0.87
C LEU A 629 -33.50 0.41 -1.92
N VAL A 630 -34.20 1.45 -1.49
CA VAL A 630 -34.59 2.63 -2.27
C VAL A 630 -34.28 3.87 -1.44
N PRO A 631 -33.99 5.03 -2.02
CA PRO A 631 -33.69 6.22 -1.23
C PRO A 631 -34.81 6.56 -0.25
N PHE A 632 -34.48 6.92 0.99
CA PHE A 632 -35.41 7.37 2.00
C PHE A 632 -35.49 8.89 2.00
N ASP A 633 -36.69 9.39 1.78
CA ASP A 633 -37.00 10.83 1.72
C ASP A 633 -38.41 11.11 2.30
N ALA A 634 -38.89 12.31 2.13
CA ALA A 634 -40.23 12.72 2.58
C ALA A 634 -41.37 11.99 1.84
N MET A 635 -41.12 11.47 0.62
CA MET A 635 -42.15 10.78 -0.20
C MET A 635 -42.14 9.27 0.09
N THR A 636 -40.95 8.63 0.04
CA THR A 636 -40.83 7.19 0.29
C THR A 636 -41.00 6.86 1.78
N GLY A 637 -40.90 7.89 2.62
CA GLY A 637 -40.84 7.77 4.07
C GLY A 637 -39.44 7.42 4.58
N THR A 638 -39.19 7.68 5.83
CA THR A 638 -37.93 7.38 6.52
C THR A 638 -38.21 6.80 7.90
N THR A 639 -37.23 6.61 8.73
CA THR A 639 -37.38 6.31 10.15
C THR A 639 -37.27 7.60 10.94
N ARG A 640 -38.35 8.04 11.56
CA ARG A 640 -38.34 9.13 12.54
C ARG A 640 -37.65 8.68 13.78
N LEU A 641 -36.76 9.48 14.31
CA LEU A 641 -35.92 9.19 15.49
C LEU A 641 -35.97 10.34 16.49
N HIS A 642 -35.80 9.99 17.75
CA HIS A 642 -35.57 10.92 18.84
C HIS A 642 -34.22 10.63 19.48
N LYS A 643 -33.17 11.32 19.06
CA LYS A 643 -31.80 11.10 19.55
C LYS A 643 -31.70 11.33 21.07
N GLY A 644 -30.87 10.52 21.74
CA GLY A 644 -30.67 10.55 23.20
C GLY A 644 -31.68 9.76 24.00
N THR A 645 -32.78 9.29 23.40
CA THR A 645 -33.85 8.59 24.12
C THR A 645 -33.53 7.15 24.52
N HIS A 646 -32.41 6.61 24.02
CA HIS A 646 -31.87 5.30 24.46
C HIS A 646 -31.53 5.29 25.96
N ARG A 647 -31.33 6.49 26.57
CA ARG A 647 -31.05 6.68 27.99
C ARG A 647 -32.28 7.10 28.79
N ILE A 648 -33.47 7.09 28.22
CA ILE A 648 -34.72 7.43 28.87
C ILE A 648 -35.55 6.14 29.02
N SER A 649 -36.01 5.84 30.24
CA SER A 649 -36.76 4.61 30.52
C SER A 649 -38.22 4.64 30.02
N SER A 650 -38.82 5.86 29.95
CA SER A 650 -40.21 6.02 29.50
C SER A 650 -40.38 5.68 28.02
N ASN A 651 -41.51 5.07 27.67
CA ASN A 651 -41.98 4.89 26.31
C ASN A 651 -42.84 6.06 25.82
N ASP A 652 -43.05 7.09 26.67
CA ASP A 652 -43.85 8.25 26.32
C ASP A 652 -43.16 9.06 25.20
N SER A 653 -43.95 9.80 24.45
CA SER A 653 -43.44 10.69 23.39
C SER A 653 -42.45 11.67 24.01
N PRO A 654 -41.18 11.62 23.63
CA PRO A 654 -40.19 12.51 24.23
C PRO A 654 -40.43 13.95 23.80
N ASP A 655 -40.28 14.89 24.72
CA ASP A 655 -40.24 16.35 24.45
C ASP A 655 -38.97 16.75 23.65
N THR A 656 -38.28 15.81 23.03
CA THR A 656 -37.08 16.09 22.25
C THR A 656 -37.41 16.28 20.79
N PRO A 657 -36.74 17.19 20.08
CA PRO A 657 -36.92 17.35 18.65
C PRO A 657 -36.65 16.01 17.92
N HIS A 658 -37.56 15.64 17.03
CA HIS A 658 -37.36 14.47 16.19
C HIS A 658 -36.43 14.79 15.02
N GLN A 659 -35.86 13.75 14.44
CA GLN A 659 -35.09 13.76 13.21
C GLN A 659 -35.76 12.80 12.20
N ASP A 660 -35.95 13.28 10.98
CA ASP A 660 -36.40 12.49 9.82
C ASP A 660 -35.24 12.45 8.81
N PRO A 661 -34.28 11.49 8.96
CA PRO A 661 -33.08 11.45 8.11
C PRO A 661 -33.41 11.15 6.66
N VAL A 662 -32.70 11.79 5.73
CA VAL A 662 -32.71 11.45 4.32
C VAL A 662 -31.52 10.52 4.07
N LEU A 663 -31.81 9.33 3.51
CA LEU A 663 -30.81 8.30 3.27
C LEU A 663 -30.73 7.98 1.78
N PRO A 664 -29.69 8.43 1.06
CA PRO A 664 -29.41 7.97 -0.30
C PRO A 664 -28.97 6.50 -0.29
N LEU A 665 -28.96 5.86 -1.47
CA LEU A 665 -28.37 4.51 -1.59
C LEU A 665 -26.91 4.52 -1.17
N GLY A 666 -26.48 3.46 -0.49
CA GLY A 666 -25.16 3.34 0.10
C GLY A 666 -25.02 3.99 1.47
N ALA A 667 -25.95 4.83 1.92
CA ALA A 667 -26.05 5.29 3.30
C ALA A 667 -26.81 4.28 4.17
N CYS A 668 -26.58 4.33 5.48
CA CYS A 668 -27.35 3.56 6.45
C CYS A 668 -27.63 4.35 7.73
N LEU A 669 -28.50 3.78 8.56
CA LEU A 669 -28.81 4.30 9.87
C LEU A 669 -28.45 3.25 10.91
N LEU A 670 -27.59 3.61 11.86
CA LEU A 670 -27.28 2.79 13.03
C LEU A 670 -28.13 3.27 14.21
N THR A 671 -28.89 2.37 14.87
CA THR A 671 -29.84 2.72 15.92
C THR A 671 -29.73 1.75 17.09
N ASP A 672 -29.63 2.26 18.32
CA ASP A 672 -29.76 1.49 19.57
C ASP A 672 -31.24 1.09 19.73
N TYR A 673 -31.54 -0.16 20.03
CA TYR A 673 -32.89 -0.67 20.22
C TYR A 673 -33.71 0.08 21.28
N ARG A 674 -33.04 0.77 22.19
CA ARG A 674 -33.67 1.61 23.21
C ARG A 674 -34.01 3.02 22.73
N CYS A 675 -33.65 3.36 21.49
CA CYS A 675 -33.94 4.68 20.93
C CYS A 675 -35.41 4.74 20.48
N THR A 676 -36.14 5.76 20.91
CA THR A 676 -37.53 5.95 20.49
C THR A 676 -37.58 6.35 19.02
N HIS A 677 -38.32 5.58 18.23
CA HIS A 677 -38.44 5.77 16.80
C HIS A 677 -39.77 5.29 16.24
N GLY A 678 -39.97 5.51 14.93
CA GLY A 678 -41.11 5.00 14.20
C GLY A 678 -40.99 5.24 12.70
N GLY A 679 -41.36 4.27 11.89
CA GLY A 679 -41.34 4.38 10.44
C GLY A 679 -42.39 5.40 9.94
N ARG A 680 -41.96 6.31 9.10
CA ARG A 680 -42.85 7.26 8.40
C ARG A 680 -43.62 6.54 7.31
N GLY A 681 -44.82 7.05 7.03
CA GLY A 681 -45.68 6.54 5.96
C GLY A 681 -45.05 6.71 4.59
N ASN A 682 -45.26 5.72 3.73
CA ASN A 682 -44.82 5.76 2.34
C ASN A 682 -45.89 6.44 1.48
N ARG A 683 -45.63 7.65 1.03
CA ARG A 683 -46.51 8.47 0.19
C ARG A 683 -46.17 8.36 -1.31
N SER A 684 -45.12 7.60 -1.63
CA SER A 684 -44.74 7.35 -3.01
C SER A 684 -45.57 6.24 -3.66
N ALA A 685 -45.40 6.06 -4.97
CA ALA A 685 -46.03 4.98 -5.71
C ALA A 685 -45.21 3.66 -5.69
N GLN A 686 -43.99 3.67 -5.08
CA GLN A 686 -43.10 2.52 -5.07
C GLN A 686 -43.06 1.84 -3.70
N VAL A 687 -42.80 0.54 -3.70
CA VAL A 687 -42.50 -0.23 -2.47
C VAL A 687 -41.20 0.24 -1.89
N ARG A 688 -41.13 0.42 -0.55
CA ARG A 688 -39.93 0.81 0.18
C ARG A 688 -39.42 -0.34 1.06
N PRO A 689 -38.55 -1.17 0.56
CA PRO A 689 -37.85 -2.16 1.37
C PRO A 689 -36.62 -1.55 2.06
N MET A 690 -36.31 -2.07 3.23
CA MET A 690 -35.17 -1.76 4.07
C MET A 690 -34.60 -3.04 4.64
N LEU A 691 -33.34 -3.33 4.42
CA LEU A 691 -32.66 -4.42 5.13
C LEU A 691 -32.29 -3.97 6.54
N SER A 692 -32.37 -4.89 7.49
CA SER A 692 -32.02 -4.67 8.88
C SER A 692 -31.08 -5.77 9.36
N LEU A 693 -29.82 -5.40 9.64
CA LEU A 693 -28.87 -6.29 10.31
C LEU A 693 -28.78 -5.87 11.78
N ILE A 694 -29.05 -6.80 12.68
CA ILE A 694 -29.09 -6.54 14.11
C ILE A 694 -27.86 -7.19 14.75
N PHE A 695 -26.97 -6.36 15.28
CA PHE A 695 -25.78 -6.82 16.00
C PHE A 695 -26.01 -6.71 17.49
N SER A 696 -25.57 -7.72 18.23
CA SER A 696 -25.81 -7.82 19.69
C SER A 696 -24.57 -8.27 20.43
N ARG A 697 -24.53 -7.95 21.72
CA ARG A 697 -23.60 -8.64 22.63
C ARG A 697 -23.94 -10.12 22.69
N PRO A 698 -22.97 -11.04 22.86
CA PRO A 698 -23.21 -12.48 22.74
C PRO A 698 -24.17 -13.05 23.79
N TRP A 699 -24.41 -12.37 24.90
CA TRP A 699 -25.36 -12.78 25.93
C TRP A 699 -26.80 -12.32 25.67
N PHE A 700 -27.05 -11.39 24.74
CA PHE A 700 -28.37 -10.89 24.43
C PHE A 700 -29.03 -11.69 23.30
N ARG A 701 -30.30 -12.10 23.52
CA ARG A 701 -31.16 -12.71 22.50
C ARG A 701 -32.51 -12.01 22.52
N ASP A 702 -32.95 -11.59 21.34
CA ASP A 702 -34.23 -10.91 21.15
C ASP A 702 -35.35 -11.94 20.94
N PHE A 703 -35.89 -12.48 22.04
CA PHE A 703 -37.03 -13.37 21.99
C PHE A 703 -38.37 -12.64 21.78
N ALA A 704 -38.42 -11.34 21.98
CA ALA A 704 -39.64 -10.56 21.88
C ALA A 704 -40.12 -10.39 20.44
N ASN A 705 -39.18 -9.98 19.55
CA ASN A 705 -39.48 -9.68 18.15
C ASN A 705 -39.47 -10.92 17.25
N TYR A 706 -38.82 -12.00 17.65
CA TYR A 706 -38.63 -13.22 16.83
C TYR A 706 -39.41 -14.45 17.35
N ARG A 707 -40.59 -14.22 17.93
CA ARG A 707 -41.49 -15.32 18.38
C ARG A 707 -42.16 -16.05 17.24
N GLN A 708 -42.49 -15.34 16.15
CA GLN A 708 -43.30 -15.87 15.04
C GLN A 708 -42.44 -16.25 13.83
N GLN A 709 -41.23 -15.77 13.75
CA GLN A 709 -40.30 -16.09 12.68
C GLN A 709 -38.86 -16.19 13.23
N PRO A 710 -37.98 -16.99 12.61
CA PRO A 710 -36.58 -17.11 13.06
C PRO A 710 -35.84 -15.80 12.87
N PRO A 711 -34.89 -15.45 13.75
CA PRO A 711 -34.06 -14.24 13.58
C PRO A 711 -33.13 -14.34 12.39
N LEU A 712 -32.69 -15.55 12.05
CA LEU A 712 -31.79 -15.82 10.92
C LEU A 712 -32.35 -17.01 10.10
N ARG A 713 -32.13 -16.94 8.78
CA ARG A 713 -32.32 -18.05 7.85
C ARG A 713 -30.97 -18.37 7.20
N LEU A 714 -30.21 -19.21 7.88
CA LEU A 714 -28.87 -19.62 7.46
C LEU A 714 -28.74 -21.14 7.66
N GLY A 715 -28.51 -21.85 6.55
CA GLY A 715 -28.23 -23.29 6.59
C GLY A 715 -26.72 -23.55 6.71
N GLU A 716 -26.38 -24.81 7.10
CA GLU A 716 -25.00 -25.23 7.31
C GLU A 716 -24.11 -25.02 6.05
N ALA A 717 -24.63 -25.39 4.87
CA ALA A 717 -23.90 -25.21 3.62
C ALA A 717 -23.60 -23.73 3.27
N ALA A 718 -24.49 -22.80 3.64
CA ALA A 718 -24.26 -21.38 3.46
C ALA A 718 -23.25 -20.84 4.48
N PHE A 719 -23.34 -21.31 5.74
CA PHE A 719 -22.37 -20.96 6.78
C PHE A 719 -20.94 -21.39 6.42
N GLU A 720 -20.75 -22.58 5.88
CA GLU A 720 -19.42 -23.07 5.49
C GLU A 720 -18.78 -22.28 4.35
N ARG A 721 -19.58 -21.65 3.47
CA ARG A 721 -19.09 -20.77 2.40
C ARG A 721 -18.66 -19.39 2.88
N LEU A 722 -19.06 -18.98 4.09
CA LEU A 722 -18.66 -17.68 4.63
C LEU A 722 -17.14 -17.64 4.88
N PRO A 723 -16.50 -16.48 4.70
CA PRO A 723 -15.13 -16.24 5.14
C PRO A 723 -14.95 -16.57 6.62
N ASP A 724 -13.80 -17.14 6.98
CA ASP A 724 -13.54 -17.60 8.36
C ASP A 724 -13.61 -16.45 9.38
N GLU A 725 -13.26 -15.24 9.00
CA GLU A 725 -13.37 -14.04 9.82
C GLU A 725 -14.80 -13.62 10.14
N LEU A 726 -15.81 -14.06 9.38
CA LEU A 726 -17.23 -13.78 9.60
C LEU A 726 -17.96 -14.90 10.35
N LYS A 727 -17.44 -16.11 10.33
CA LYS A 727 -18.05 -17.25 11.04
C LYS A 727 -18.31 -16.98 12.52
N PRO A 728 -17.41 -16.29 13.28
CA PRO A 728 -17.70 -15.95 14.68
C PRO A 728 -18.96 -15.13 14.90
N LEU A 729 -19.35 -14.27 13.94
CA LEU A 729 -20.58 -13.48 14.03
C LEU A 729 -21.85 -14.35 14.06
N LEU A 730 -21.80 -15.55 13.48
CA LEU A 730 -22.94 -16.42 13.23
C LEU A 730 -22.82 -17.81 13.91
N ALA A 731 -21.70 -18.11 14.55
CA ALA A 731 -21.42 -19.42 15.17
C ALA A 731 -22.46 -19.81 16.25
N TRP A 732 -22.99 -18.82 16.99
CA TRP A 732 -24.05 -19.03 17.98
C TRP A 732 -25.31 -19.63 17.37
N TRP A 733 -25.71 -19.17 16.18
CA TRP A 733 -26.90 -19.66 15.47
C TRP A 733 -26.74 -21.13 15.04
N MET A 734 -25.55 -21.48 14.54
CA MET A 734 -25.24 -22.87 14.18
C MET A 734 -25.32 -23.82 15.40
N THR A 735 -24.96 -23.33 16.59
CA THR A 735 -25.07 -24.06 17.83
C THR A 735 -26.56 -24.28 18.21
N GLU A 736 -27.38 -23.23 18.10
CA GLU A 736 -28.82 -23.33 18.38
C GLU A 736 -29.55 -24.28 17.41
N LEU A 737 -29.22 -24.23 16.10
CA LEU A 737 -29.76 -25.15 15.10
C LEU A 737 -29.45 -26.63 15.43
N LYS A 738 -28.22 -26.92 15.88
CA LYS A 738 -27.82 -28.28 16.29
C LYS A 738 -28.61 -28.75 17.52
N VAL A 739 -28.80 -27.87 18.49
CA VAL A 739 -29.59 -28.17 19.69
C VAL A 739 -31.05 -28.43 19.33
N ASP A 740 -31.68 -27.63 18.48
CA ASP A 740 -33.07 -27.79 18.03
C ASP A 740 -33.25 -29.10 17.25
N THR A 741 -32.29 -29.43 16.37
CA THR A 741 -32.27 -30.67 15.60
C THR A 741 -32.18 -31.91 16.53
N LEU A 742 -31.30 -31.84 17.53
CA LEU A 742 -31.17 -32.90 18.54
C LEU A 742 -32.46 -33.05 19.39
N ALA A 743 -33.04 -31.93 19.83
CA ALA A 743 -34.28 -31.94 20.59
C ALA A 743 -35.45 -32.61 19.82
N ARG A 744 -35.59 -32.28 18.53
CA ARG A 744 -36.60 -32.89 17.64
C ARG A 744 -36.32 -34.38 17.38
N SER A 745 -35.05 -34.80 17.35
CA SER A 745 -34.69 -36.21 17.17
C SER A 745 -34.96 -37.07 18.44
N VAL A 746 -34.89 -36.47 19.62
CA VAL A 746 -35.18 -37.14 20.91
C VAL A 746 -36.68 -37.22 21.18
N LEU A 747 -37.48 -36.30 20.64
CA LEU A 747 -38.93 -36.27 20.79
C LEU A 747 -39.68 -37.10 19.74
N ARG A 748 -39.00 -37.65 18.75
CA ARG A 748 -39.51 -38.66 17.82
C ARG A 748 -39.13 -40.06 18.27
#